data_d23da0547d0881d47c297c2261baab97
#
_entry.id   d23da0547d0881d47c297c2261baab97
#
_cell.length_a   1.000
_cell.length_b   1.000
_cell.length_c   1.000
_cell.angle_alpha   90.00
_cell.angle_beta   90.00
_cell.angle_gamma   90.00
#
_symmetry.space_group_name_H-M   'P 1'
#
loop_
_entity.id
_entity.type
_entity.pdbx_description
1 polymer ?
#
loop_
_entity_poly.entity_id
_entity_poly.type
_entity_poly.pdbx_seq_one_letter_code
_entity_poly.pdbx_strand_id
1 'polypeptide(L)'
;MPFSKYVSLPGSERKPMQGATKSGTIDPNEEMQVTLILRPRPAGRNQPSLEKLVASGQRITRDQLAANYGADPADVKEVSSFAAAKGLAVGEVNEAARSVLLTGKTADFAKAFQVKFDCYQHGGNSYRGRVGAVKVPTELRNIVQSVHGLDNRPQAQAHFRLQANPAASAVSYTALQVAQAYSFPTGLNGSGETIGIIELGGGFTTSDLSTYFSGLGISPAPSVVAVSVDGAQNQPTGDTNGPDTEVMLDIEVAGAVAPRANIVVYFAPNTDAGFLDAINQAATDTTNKPSVISISWGGPESTWTAQSLQSYNSALQSAAAVGVTVCVAAGDNGSSDGVSDGADHVDFPASSPYSLACGGTTLTISGGKISSEVVWNELASNEGATGGGVSTTFALPTWQANINVPAAGTFQGRGVPDVAGDADPSTGYQVQADGSSFAVGGTSAVAPLWAGLIALFNQSSGQAAGYLNPTLYQTIAGKSGTFRDITSGNNGDFSAGPGWDACTGWGSPNGAGLLTALSSGTTPTPTPTPTPTPTPTPTGTPTPTPTATPRPTPTPTPTPTPMPTRTPRPSRTPRPTRTPRPTPTPRPTRRPRPAPTKKKKPAPTKKRSTPTKRRKPAPPKKRKATPPKRGRATPTRARKTAVKRTRRPATKRGRRR
;
A
#
# COMPACT_ATOMS: atom_id res chain seq x y z
N MET A 1 8.98 22.28 -35.61
CA MET A 1 9.02 21.00 -34.90
C MET A 1 7.92 21.03 -33.86
N PRO A 2 7.04 20.04 -33.77
CA PRO A 2 6.13 19.91 -32.66
C PRO A 2 6.96 19.80 -31.36
N PHE A 3 6.37 20.15 -30.22
CA PHE A 3 7.00 20.07 -28.90
C PHE A 3 8.22 20.99 -28.67
N SER A 4 8.13 22.23 -29.06
CA SER A 4 9.23 23.20 -28.89
C SER A 4 9.07 24.12 -27.67
N LYS A 5 7.85 24.40 -27.22
CA LYS A 5 7.55 25.22 -26.06
C LYS A 5 7.22 24.32 -24.85
N TYR A 6 7.76 24.66 -23.70
CA TYR A 6 7.61 23.88 -22.48
C TYR A 6 7.00 24.70 -21.33
N VAL A 7 6.24 24.04 -20.49
CA VAL A 7 5.66 24.60 -19.26
C VAL A 7 5.98 23.66 -18.09
N SER A 8 6.14 24.22 -16.90
CA SER A 8 6.28 23.41 -15.68
C SER A 8 4.99 22.65 -15.37
N LEU A 9 5.14 21.38 -14.98
CA LEU A 9 4.05 20.54 -14.50
C LEU A 9 3.84 20.87 -13.02
N PRO A 10 2.67 21.40 -12.61
CA PRO A 10 2.41 21.78 -11.23
C PRO A 10 2.55 20.62 -10.26
N GLY A 11 3.05 20.87 -9.07
CA GLY A 11 3.20 19.86 -8.02
C GLY A 11 4.30 18.82 -8.25
N SER A 12 5.11 19.01 -9.33
CA SER A 12 6.24 18.14 -9.64
C SER A 12 7.55 18.60 -9.02
N GLU A 13 7.56 19.69 -8.28
CA GLU A 13 8.75 20.24 -7.64
C GLU A 13 9.36 19.24 -6.68
N ARG A 14 10.67 19.01 -6.79
CA ARG A 14 11.39 18.08 -5.92
C ARG A 14 12.70 18.70 -5.45
N LYS A 15 13.09 18.34 -4.22
CA LYS A 15 14.37 18.67 -3.59
C LYS A 15 15.12 17.36 -3.29
N PRO A 16 16.44 17.39 -3.12
CA PRO A 16 17.17 16.25 -2.54
C PRO A 16 16.56 15.85 -1.19
N MET A 17 16.75 14.59 -0.80
CA MET A 17 16.40 14.16 0.57
C MET A 17 17.14 15.00 1.59
N GLN A 18 16.54 15.26 2.74
CA GLN A 18 17.18 16.00 3.82
C GLN A 18 18.47 15.27 4.24
N GLY A 19 19.57 16.02 4.34
CA GLY A 19 20.88 15.43 4.62
C GLY A 19 21.59 14.73 3.45
N ALA A 20 20.94 14.60 2.30
CA ALA A 20 21.61 14.01 1.13
C ALA A 20 22.70 14.93 0.57
N THR A 21 23.81 14.33 0.18
CA THR A 21 24.94 15.04 -0.44
C THR A 21 25.09 14.65 -1.90
N LYS A 22 25.32 15.62 -2.76
CA LYS A 22 25.59 15.37 -4.18
C LYS A 22 26.93 14.66 -4.32
N SER A 23 26.96 13.48 -4.96
CA SER A 23 28.16 12.64 -5.10
C SER A 23 28.69 12.54 -6.52
N GLY A 24 27.92 12.96 -7.52
CA GLY A 24 28.39 12.89 -8.92
C GLY A 24 27.33 13.21 -9.95
N THR A 25 27.61 12.80 -11.18
CA THR A 25 26.72 12.87 -12.33
C THR A 25 26.23 11.44 -12.66
N ILE A 26 25.08 11.35 -13.28
CA ILE A 26 24.51 10.08 -13.74
C ILE A 26 25.09 9.73 -15.13
N ASP A 27 25.23 8.43 -15.41
CA ASP A 27 25.57 7.95 -16.75
C ASP A 27 24.47 8.35 -17.74
N PRO A 28 24.78 9.13 -18.79
CA PRO A 28 23.79 9.55 -19.78
C PRO A 28 23.19 8.39 -20.59
N ASN A 29 23.80 7.21 -20.57
CA ASN A 29 23.34 6.00 -21.26
C ASN A 29 22.63 5.00 -20.35
N GLU A 30 22.52 5.27 -19.05
CA GLU A 30 21.74 4.44 -18.14
C GLU A 30 20.29 4.35 -18.63
N GLU A 31 19.81 3.12 -18.82
CA GLU A 31 18.41 2.86 -19.17
C GLU A 31 17.52 3.08 -17.95
N MET A 32 16.37 3.72 -18.17
CA MET A 32 15.40 3.97 -17.10
C MET A 32 13.97 3.89 -17.60
N GLN A 33 13.05 3.75 -16.67
CA GLN A 33 11.61 3.73 -16.89
C GLN A 33 10.97 4.94 -16.22
N VAL A 34 9.92 5.46 -16.86
CA VAL A 34 9.16 6.63 -16.37
C VAL A 34 7.68 6.42 -16.69
N THR A 35 6.85 6.51 -15.68
CA THR A 35 5.39 6.39 -15.82
C THR A 35 4.75 7.78 -15.92
N LEU A 36 3.97 7.99 -16.96
CA LEU A 36 3.13 9.18 -17.14
C LEU A 36 1.69 8.81 -16.77
N ILE A 37 1.07 9.61 -15.91
CA ILE A 37 -0.37 9.53 -15.65
C ILE A 37 -1.09 10.57 -16.49
N LEU A 38 -2.08 10.11 -17.26
CA LEU A 38 -2.88 10.94 -18.13
C LEU A 38 -4.16 11.39 -17.44
N ARG A 39 -4.76 12.46 -17.94
CA ARG A 39 -6.11 12.86 -17.52
C ARG A 39 -7.12 11.75 -17.84
N PRO A 40 -8.22 11.65 -17.08
CA PRO A 40 -9.33 10.81 -17.49
C PRO A 40 -9.92 11.32 -18.81
N ARG A 41 -10.46 10.40 -19.61
CA ARG A 41 -11.19 10.80 -20.81
C ARG A 41 -12.34 11.76 -20.48
N PRO A 42 -12.74 12.62 -21.40
CA PRO A 42 -13.87 13.53 -21.17
C PRO A 42 -15.12 12.75 -20.78
N ALA A 43 -15.75 13.17 -19.69
CA ALA A 43 -16.97 12.54 -19.22
C ALA A 43 -18.14 12.71 -20.21
N GLY A 44 -18.94 11.66 -20.41
CA GLY A 44 -20.20 11.73 -21.12
C GLY A 44 -21.18 12.71 -20.43
N ARG A 45 -22.19 13.23 -21.17
CA ARG A 45 -23.12 14.27 -20.68
C ARG A 45 -23.75 14.00 -19.32
N ASN A 46 -24.01 12.73 -18.97
CA ASN A 46 -24.67 12.33 -17.74
C ASN A 46 -23.77 11.46 -16.83
N GLN A 47 -22.48 11.37 -17.13
CA GLN A 47 -21.54 10.56 -16.36
C GLN A 47 -21.11 11.32 -15.11
N PRO A 48 -21.31 10.77 -13.87
CA PRO A 48 -20.79 11.37 -12.66
C PRO A 48 -19.26 11.36 -12.66
N SER A 49 -18.63 12.26 -11.93
CA SER A 49 -17.19 12.11 -11.64
C SER A 49 -16.96 10.84 -10.80
N LEU A 50 -15.76 10.27 -10.88
CA LEU A 50 -15.40 9.08 -10.11
C LEU A 50 -15.60 9.31 -8.59
N GLU A 51 -15.26 10.51 -8.12
CA GLU A 51 -15.48 10.94 -6.74
C GLU A 51 -16.95 10.87 -6.33
N LYS A 52 -17.85 11.43 -7.15
CA LYS A 52 -19.31 11.39 -6.89
C LYS A 52 -19.84 9.96 -6.90
N LEU A 53 -19.34 9.12 -7.80
CA LEU A 53 -19.70 7.71 -7.88
C LEU A 53 -19.31 6.98 -6.59
N VAL A 54 -18.06 7.12 -6.17
CA VAL A 54 -17.55 6.51 -4.92
C VAL A 54 -18.31 7.05 -3.70
N ALA A 55 -18.50 8.37 -3.63
CA ALA A 55 -19.24 8.99 -2.52
C ALA A 55 -20.72 8.55 -2.43
N SER A 56 -21.33 8.14 -3.53
CA SER A 56 -22.68 7.59 -3.54
C SER A 56 -22.77 6.11 -3.18
N GLY A 57 -21.63 5.44 -2.93
CA GLY A 57 -21.56 4.01 -2.67
C GLY A 57 -21.78 3.13 -3.90
N GLN A 58 -21.88 3.73 -5.09
CA GLN A 58 -22.00 2.99 -6.35
C GLN A 58 -20.66 2.36 -6.71
N ARG A 59 -20.72 1.19 -7.35
CA ARG A 59 -19.54 0.44 -7.83
C ARG A 59 -19.64 0.19 -9.32
N ILE A 60 -18.50 0.09 -9.96
CA ILE A 60 -18.36 -0.23 -11.37
C ILE A 60 -17.43 -1.43 -11.55
N THR A 61 -17.50 -2.09 -12.68
CA THR A 61 -16.53 -3.13 -13.02
C THR A 61 -15.20 -2.51 -13.46
N ARG A 62 -14.11 -3.29 -13.44
CA ARG A 62 -12.81 -2.86 -13.96
C ARG A 62 -12.89 -2.47 -15.44
N ASP A 63 -13.70 -3.18 -16.24
CA ASP A 63 -13.95 -2.84 -17.63
C ASP A 63 -14.69 -1.49 -17.77
N GLN A 64 -15.67 -1.23 -16.89
CA GLN A 64 -16.36 0.05 -16.86
C GLN A 64 -15.46 1.20 -16.41
N LEU A 65 -14.52 0.94 -15.48
CA LEU A 65 -13.50 1.91 -15.09
C LEU A 65 -12.65 2.28 -16.32
N ALA A 66 -12.10 1.30 -17.03
CA ALA A 66 -11.31 1.52 -18.23
C ALA A 66 -12.12 2.25 -19.30
N ALA A 67 -13.34 1.79 -19.59
CA ALA A 67 -14.19 2.35 -20.65
C ALA A 67 -14.67 3.78 -20.36
N ASN A 68 -14.97 4.12 -19.10
CA ASN A 68 -15.62 5.38 -18.77
C ASN A 68 -14.69 6.42 -18.14
N TYR A 69 -13.64 5.99 -17.41
CA TYR A 69 -12.75 6.87 -16.64
C TYR A 69 -11.28 6.70 -17.00
N GLY A 70 -10.97 5.76 -17.90
CA GLY A 70 -9.62 5.48 -18.35
C GLY A 70 -9.01 6.58 -19.20
N ALA A 71 -7.80 6.34 -19.73
CA ALA A 71 -7.16 7.24 -20.67
C ALA A 71 -7.91 7.36 -21.98
N ASP A 72 -7.88 8.55 -22.59
CA ASP A 72 -8.37 8.73 -23.96
C ASP A 72 -7.31 8.16 -24.93
N PRO A 73 -7.67 7.27 -25.88
CA PRO A 73 -6.74 6.77 -26.89
C PRO A 73 -6.08 7.89 -27.72
N ALA A 74 -6.74 9.02 -27.90
CA ALA A 74 -6.15 10.19 -28.58
C ALA A 74 -5.02 10.80 -27.75
N ASP A 75 -5.20 10.91 -26.42
CA ASP A 75 -4.17 11.40 -25.51
C ASP A 75 -2.96 10.44 -25.46
N VAL A 76 -3.21 9.12 -25.43
CA VAL A 76 -2.15 8.09 -25.52
C VAL A 76 -1.36 8.23 -26.80
N LYS A 77 -2.02 8.48 -27.93
CA LYS A 77 -1.36 8.71 -29.23
C LYS A 77 -0.49 9.97 -29.24
N GLU A 78 -0.96 11.08 -28.63
CA GLU A 78 -0.17 12.30 -28.52
C GLU A 78 1.09 12.09 -27.67
N VAL A 79 0.98 11.39 -26.54
CA VAL A 79 2.13 11.03 -25.69
C VAL A 79 3.08 10.09 -26.42
N SER A 80 2.57 9.13 -27.20
CA SER A 80 3.41 8.22 -28.01
C SER A 80 4.16 8.98 -29.09
N SER A 81 3.53 9.96 -29.72
CA SER A 81 4.17 10.84 -30.72
C SER A 81 5.29 11.70 -30.09
N PHE A 82 5.07 12.19 -28.88
CA PHE A 82 6.08 12.90 -28.09
C PHE A 82 7.25 11.99 -27.72
N ALA A 83 6.98 10.80 -27.22
CA ALA A 83 8.00 9.81 -26.84
C ALA A 83 8.91 9.49 -28.04
N ALA A 84 8.33 9.14 -29.18
CA ALA A 84 9.07 8.88 -30.41
C ALA A 84 9.92 10.08 -30.89
N ALA A 85 9.38 11.30 -30.80
CA ALA A 85 10.11 12.52 -31.16
C ALA A 85 11.28 12.84 -30.23
N LYS A 86 11.32 12.24 -29.03
CA LYS A 86 12.38 12.38 -28.01
C LYS A 86 13.31 11.17 -27.91
N GLY A 87 13.12 10.14 -28.75
CA GLY A 87 13.93 8.93 -28.74
C GLY A 87 13.58 7.97 -27.60
N LEU A 88 12.38 8.10 -27.03
CA LEU A 88 11.85 7.23 -26.00
C LEU A 88 10.94 6.16 -26.59
N ALA A 89 10.97 4.95 -26.05
CA ALA A 89 10.04 3.89 -26.40
C ALA A 89 8.82 3.91 -25.49
N VAL A 90 7.66 3.59 -26.06
CA VAL A 90 6.43 3.34 -25.28
C VAL A 90 6.40 1.88 -24.91
N GLY A 91 6.31 1.59 -23.61
CA GLY A 91 6.13 0.26 -23.03
C GLY A 91 4.67 -0.05 -22.83
N GLU A 92 4.32 -0.50 -21.61
CA GLU A 92 2.96 -0.83 -21.24
C GLU A 92 2.05 0.41 -21.19
N VAL A 93 0.81 0.24 -21.65
CA VAL A 93 -0.26 1.23 -21.52
C VAL A 93 -1.39 0.58 -20.74
N ASN A 94 -1.65 1.07 -19.53
CA ASN A 94 -2.81 0.66 -18.74
C ASN A 94 -3.89 1.74 -18.86
N GLU A 95 -4.87 1.51 -19.73
CA GLU A 95 -5.94 2.49 -19.96
C GLU A 95 -6.77 2.75 -18.70
N ALA A 96 -7.07 1.73 -17.90
CA ALA A 96 -7.85 1.86 -16.67
C ALA A 96 -7.13 2.72 -15.63
N ALA A 97 -5.83 2.52 -15.45
CA ALA A 97 -4.96 3.31 -14.58
C ALA A 97 -4.55 4.66 -15.20
N ARG A 98 -4.83 4.86 -16.48
CA ARG A 98 -4.41 6.04 -17.26
C ARG A 98 -2.89 6.20 -17.31
N SER A 99 -2.14 5.11 -17.20
CA SER A 99 -0.69 5.13 -17.19
C SER A 99 -0.09 4.75 -18.54
N VAL A 100 1.01 5.40 -18.87
CA VAL A 100 1.85 5.11 -20.05
C VAL A 100 3.29 4.99 -19.55
N LEU A 101 3.85 3.78 -19.66
CA LEU A 101 5.24 3.53 -19.34
C LEU A 101 6.12 3.93 -20.51
N LEU A 102 7.12 4.76 -20.25
CA LEU A 102 8.17 5.14 -21.22
C LEU A 102 9.51 4.54 -20.80
N THR A 103 10.28 4.06 -21.77
CA THR A 103 11.63 3.53 -21.55
C THR A 103 12.63 4.25 -22.41
N GLY A 104 13.88 4.39 -21.93
CA GLY A 104 14.96 5.03 -22.69
C GLY A 104 16.10 5.46 -21.79
N LYS A 105 17.04 6.22 -22.37
CA LYS A 105 18.23 6.66 -21.67
C LYS A 105 17.99 7.90 -20.82
N THR A 106 18.72 8.02 -19.71
CA THR A 106 18.68 9.21 -18.85
C THR A 106 18.90 10.50 -19.60
N ALA A 107 19.82 10.51 -20.61
CA ALA A 107 20.05 11.69 -21.45
C ALA A 107 18.83 12.10 -22.25
N ASP A 108 18.03 11.16 -22.73
CA ASP A 108 16.83 11.44 -23.53
C ASP A 108 15.68 11.90 -22.67
N PHE A 109 15.50 11.30 -21.46
CA PHE A 109 14.57 11.79 -20.44
C PHE A 109 14.93 13.20 -19.95
N ALA A 110 16.23 13.50 -19.75
CA ALA A 110 16.69 14.84 -19.37
C ALA A 110 16.26 15.89 -20.38
N LYS A 111 16.37 15.58 -21.69
CA LYS A 111 15.94 16.46 -22.78
C LYS A 111 14.41 16.50 -22.91
N ALA A 112 13.75 15.33 -22.77
CA ALA A 112 12.30 15.21 -22.94
C ALA A 112 11.54 16.04 -21.92
N PHE A 113 11.98 16.03 -20.66
CA PHE A 113 11.31 16.69 -19.54
C PHE A 113 12.04 17.93 -19.01
N GLN A 114 13.11 18.35 -19.68
CA GLN A 114 13.96 19.49 -19.31
C GLN A 114 14.39 19.44 -17.81
N VAL A 115 14.80 18.28 -17.35
CA VAL A 115 15.32 18.04 -16.01
C VAL A 115 16.82 17.79 -16.06
N LYS A 116 17.49 18.04 -14.92
CA LYS A 116 18.88 17.67 -14.71
C LYS A 116 18.94 16.60 -13.64
N PHE A 117 19.62 15.51 -13.96
CA PHE A 117 19.90 14.44 -13.01
C PHE A 117 21.26 14.61 -12.35
N ASP A 118 21.33 14.34 -11.08
CA ASP A 118 22.56 14.25 -10.31
C ASP A 118 22.50 12.98 -9.41
N CYS A 119 23.67 12.43 -9.09
CA CYS A 119 23.78 11.34 -8.12
C CYS A 119 23.87 11.92 -6.71
N TYR A 120 23.11 11.37 -5.77
CA TYR A 120 23.10 11.74 -4.37
C TYR A 120 23.42 10.55 -3.48
N GLN A 121 24.06 10.82 -2.34
CA GLN A 121 24.31 9.86 -1.26
C GLN A 121 23.43 10.22 -0.06
N HIS A 122 22.71 9.24 0.49
CA HIS A 122 21.89 9.37 1.69
C HIS A 122 21.81 8.03 2.42
N GLY A 123 22.05 8.00 3.74
CA GLY A 123 21.96 6.78 4.55
C GLY A 123 22.82 5.61 4.07
N GLY A 124 23.99 5.87 3.47
CA GLY A 124 24.86 4.83 2.90
C GLY A 124 24.50 4.38 1.47
N ASN A 125 23.33 4.78 0.96
CA ASN A 125 22.85 4.44 -0.37
C ASN A 125 23.00 5.59 -1.35
N SER A 126 23.06 5.28 -2.66
CA SER A 126 23.04 6.28 -3.72
C SER A 126 21.72 6.25 -4.50
N TYR A 127 21.29 7.41 -4.97
CA TYR A 127 20.12 7.50 -5.82
C TYR A 127 20.30 8.56 -6.92
N ARG A 128 19.61 8.37 -8.06
CA ARG A 128 19.44 9.37 -9.11
C ARG A 128 18.35 10.33 -8.68
N GLY A 129 18.74 11.59 -8.43
CA GLY A 129 17.81 12.63 -8.02
C GLY A 129 17.73 13.76 -9.02
N ARG A 130 16.69 14.57 -8.89
CA ARG A 130 16.49 15.82 -9.62
C ARG A 130 16.09 16.95 -8.68
N VAL A 131 16.26 18.18 -9.15
CA VAL A 131 15.85 19.39 -8.42
C VAL A 131 14.93 20.21 -9.32
N GLY A 132 13.90 20.80 -8.72
CA GLY A 132 12.94 21.65 -9.41
C GLY A 132 11.80 20.87 -10.07
N ALA A 133 11.02 21.59 -10.88
CA ALA A 133 9.84 21.07 -11.54
C ALA A 133 10.19 20.27 -12.81
N VAL A 134 9.36 19.27 -13.11
CA VAL A 134 9.32 18.60 -14.42
C VAL A 134 8.64 19.53 -15.42
N LYS A 135 9.13 19.56 -16.66
CA LYS A 135 8.50 20.32 -17.73
C LYS A 135 7.98 19.41 -18.82
N VAL A 136 6.81 19.75 -19.32
CA VAL A 136 6.18 19.06 -20.45
C VAL A 136 5.94 20.05 -21.59
N PRO A 137 5.84 19.59 -22.85
CA PRO A 137 5.40 20.44 -23.95
C PRO A 137 4.05 21.07 -23.68
N THR A 138 3.86 22.30 -24.20
CA THR A 138 2.58 23.03 -24.01
C THR A 138 1.38 22.22 -24.50
N GLU A 139 1.56 21.43 -25.55
CA GLU A 139 0.56 20.56 -26.16
C GLU A 139 0.11 19.44 -25.21
N LEU A 140 1.02 18.94 -24.35
CA LEU A 140 0.76 17.89 -23.38
C LEU A 140 0.31 18.40 -21.99
N ARG A 141 0.31 19.73 -21.78
CA ARG A 141 0.01 20.32 -20.46
C ARG A 141 -1.31 19.85 -19.85
N ASN A 142 -2.35 19.72 -20.68
CA ASN A 142 -3.68 19.32 -20.24
C ASN A 142 -3.94 17.80 -20.39
N ILE A 143 -2.96 17.06 -20.88
CA ILE A 143 -3.02 15.61 -21.10
C ILE A 143 -2.28 14.90 -19.98
N VAL A 144 -1.03 15.26 -19.69
CA VAL A 144 -0.19 14.66 -18.67
C VAL A 144 -0.48 15.33 -17.33
N GLN A 145 -0.93 14.54 -16.35
CA GLN A 145 -1.19 15.00 -14.99
C GLN A 145 0.06 14.89 -14.11
N SER A 146 0.82 13.80 -14.26
CA SER A 146 2.04 13.58 -13.48
C SER A 146 3.06 12.76 -14.24
N VAL A 147 4.32 12.82 -13.77
CA VAL A 147 5.48 12.09 -14.32
C VAL A 147 6.26 11.52 -13.16
N HIS A 148 6.37 10.19 -13.09
CA HIS A 148 7.00 9.43 -12.01
C HIS A 148 8.19 8.62 -12.52
N GLY A 149 9.16 8.27 -11.65
CA GLY A 149 10.35 7.47 -11.99
C GLY A 149 11.55 8.27 -12.48
N LEU A 150 11.43 9.60 -12.64
CA LEU A 150 12.59 10.44 -12.95
C LEU A 150 13.60 10.48 -11.81
N ASP A 151 13.18 10.27 -10.59
CA ASP A 151 13.98 10.18 -9.36
C ASP A 151 13.79 8.79 -8.78
N ASN A 152 14.86 8.05 -8.53
CA ASN A 152 14.78 6.66 -8.07
C ASN A 152 15.16 6.49 -6.60
N ARG A 153 15.01 7.57 -5.79
CA ARG A 153 15.15 7.42 -4.33
C ARG A 153 14.11 6.43 -3.80
N PRO A 154 14.44 5.65 -2.75
CA PRO A 154 13.42 4.90 -2.04
C PRO A 154 12.27 5.84 -1.62
N GLN A 155 11.05 5.52 -2.02
CA GLN A 155 9.90 6.38 -1.77
C GLN A 155 9.21 6.04 -0.46
N ALA A 156 9.23 4.77 -0.08
CA ALA A 156 8.58 4.24 1.10
C ALA A 156 9.53 3.38 1.93
N GLN A 157 9.16 3.13 3.17
CA GLN A 157 9.78 2.15 4.05
C GLN A 157 8.72 1.16 4.51
N ALA A 158 9.14 -0.06 4.82
CA ALA A 158 8.30 -1.05 5.45
C ALA A 158 8.03 -0.67 6.91
N HIS A 159 6.82 -0.93 7.37
CA HIS A 159 6.37 -0.61 8.73
C HIS A 159 6.36 -1.85 9.62
N PHE A 160 7.49 -2.59 9.65
CA PHE A 160 7.69 -3.68 10.60
C PHE A 160 8.77 -3.35 11.62
N ARG A 161 8.69 -4.00 12.77
CA ARG A 161 9.67 -3.93 13.85
C ARG A 161 10.01 -5.32 14.34
N LEU A 162 11.30 -5.64 14.32
CA LEU A 162 11.79 -6.84 14.98
C LEU A 162 11.87 -6.62 16.47
N GLN A 163 11.55 -7.64 17.25
CA GLN A 163 11.75 -7.62 18.68
C GLN A 163 13.26 -7.51 18.99
N ALA A 164 13.71 -6.35 19.47
CA ALA A 164 15.14 -6.07 19.68
C ALA A 164 15.77 -6.88 20.82
N ASN A 165 15.00 -7.19 21.87
CA ASN A 165 15.43 -8.01 23.00
C ASN A 165 14.33 -8.99 23.37
N PRO A 166 14.57 -10.32 23.30
CA PRO A 166 13.66 -11.27 23.92
C PRO A 166 13.80 -11.13 25.44
N ALA A 167 13.19 -10.05 25.99
CA ALA A 167 13.07 -9.91 27.44
C ALA A 167 12.31 -11.13 27.98
N ALA A 168 12.62 -11.53 29.20
CA ALA A 168 11.95 -12.68 29.84
C ALA A 168 10.40 -12.51 29.96
N SER A 169 9.87 -11.33 29.65
CA SER A 169 8.45 -10.98 29.66
C SER A 169 7.82 -10.82 28.27
N ALA A 170 8.60 -10.91 27.21
CA ALA A 170 8.08 -10.76 25.84
C ALA A 170 7.25 -12.01 25.47
N VAL A 171 6.08 -11.78 24.93
CA VAL A 171 5.12 -12.81 24.51
C VAL A 171 4.83 -12.60 23.04
N SER A 172 5.04 -13.60 22.22
CA SER A 172 4.62 -13.55 20.82
C SER A 172 3.39 -14.42 20.59
N TYR A 173 2.54 -14.02 19.68
CA TYR A 173 1.32 -14.73 19.32
C TYR A 173 1.39 -15.23 17.87
N THR A 174 0.68 -16.29 17.59
CA THR A 174 0.34 -16.62 16.20
C THR A 174 -0.78 -15.70 15.71
N ALA A 175 -0.85 -15.45 14.42
CA ALA A 175 -1.94 -14.67 13.83
C ALA A 175 -3.33 -15.27 14.17
N LEU A 176 -3.43 -16.60 14.34
CA LEU A 176 -4.66 -17.27 14.78
C LEU A 176 -5.03 -16.94 16.24
N GLN A 177 -4.06 -16.79 17.14
CA GLN A 177 -4.33 -16.39 18.52
C GLN A 177 -4.83 -14.95 18.59
N VAL A 178 -4.26 -14.05 17.81
CA VAL A 178 -4.72 -12.65 17.68
C VAL A 178 -6.13 -12.62 17.09
N ALA A 179 -6.38 -13.33 15.99
CA ALA A 179 -7.70 -13.42 15.36
C ALA A 179 -8.76 -13.97 16.33
N GLN A 180 -8.40 -14.98 17.15
CA GLN A 180 -9.27 -15.52 18.19
C GLN A 180 -9.57 -14.48 19.28
N ALA A 181 -8.55 -13.75 19.75
CA ALA A 181 -8.72 -12.71 20.76
C ALA A 181 -9.63 -11.58 20.27
N TYR A 182 -9.52 -11.21 19.00
CA TYR A 182 -10.37 -10.24 18.31
C TYR A 182 -11.72 -10.82 17.83
N SER A 183 -12.06 -12.04 18.25
CA SER A 183 -13.35 -12.69 17.94
C SER A 183 -13.63 -12.73 16.43
N PHE A 184 -12.65 -13.09 15.63
CA PHE A 184 -12.86 -13.23 14.17
C PHE A 184 -13.91 -14.32 13.88
N PRO A 185 -14.71 -14.14 12.82
CA PRO A 185 -15.79 -15.07 12.50
C PRO A 185 -15.29 -16.52 12.32
N THR A 186 -15.86 -17.46 13.05
CA THR A 186 -15.56 -18.88 12.89
C THR A 186 -16.36 -19.49 11.74
N GLY A 187 -15.79 -20.51 11.08
CA GLY A 187 -16.44 -21.19 9.95
C GLY A 187 -16.27 -20.48 8.59
N LEU A 188 -15.63 -19.31 8.59
CA LEU A 188 -15.19 -18.60 7.37
C LEU A 188 -13.68 -18.80 7.20
N ASN A 189 -13.18 -18.72 5.97
CA ASN A 189 -11.78 -18.98 5.65
C ASN A 189 -11.28 -18.20 4.42
N GLY A 190 -12.04 -17.26 3.89
CA GLY A 190 -11.70 -16.46 2.71
C GLY A 190 -11.90 -17.16 1.36
N SER A 191 -12.59 -18.30 1.33
CA SER A 191 -12.83 -19.03 0.08
C SER A 191 -13.58 -18.18 -0.95
N GLY A 192 -13.04 -18.11 -2.17
CA GLY A 192 -13.59 -17.31 -3.26
C GLY A 192 -13.04 -15.89 -3.34
N GLU A 193 -12.27 -15.46 -2.32
CA GLU A 193 -11.69 -14.12 -2.27
C GLU A 193 -10.23 -14.12 -2.75
N THR A 194 -9.77 -12.93 -3.15
CA THR A 194 -8.37 -12.66 -3.47
C THR A 194 -7.89 -11.46 -2.67
N ILE A 195 -6.78 -11.63 -1.96
CA ILE A 195 -6.07 -10.59 -1.23
C ILE A 195 -4.86 -10.18 -2.07
N GLY A 196 -4.78 -8.92 -2.48
CA GLY A 196 -3.58 -8.34 -3.08
C GLY A 196 -2.65 -7.81 -1.98
N ILE A 197 -1.35 -8.02 -2.13
CA ILE A 197 -0.31 -7.48 -1.24
C ILE A 197 0.65 -6.68 -2.11
N ILE A 198 1.02 -5.49 -1.67
CA ILE A 198 1.97 -4.62 -2.41
C ILE A 198 3.33 -4.70 -1.72
N GLU A 199 4.36 -5.11 -2.48
CA GLU A 199 5.72 -5.25 -1.97
C GLU A 199 6.74 -4.47 -2.80
N LEU A 200 7.64 -3.75 -2.11
CA LEU A 200 8.61 -2.87 -2.74
C LEU A 200 10.05 -3.38 -2.64
N GLY A 201 10.20 -4.67 -2.44
CA GLY A 201 11.48 -5.38 -2.36
C GLY A 201 11.32 -6.73 -1.67
N GLY A 202 12.43 -7.47 -1.55
CA GLY A 202 12.44 -8.77 -0.88
C GLY A 202 11.71 -9.88 -1.62
N GLY A 203 11.34 -10.89 -0.87
CA GLY A 203 10.61 -12.03 -1.44
C GLY A 203 10.22 -13.08 -0.41
N PHE A 204 9.49 -14.09 -0.88
CA PHE A 204 9.07 -15.24 -0.09
C PHE A 204 9.61 -16.54 -0.67
N THR A 205 9.82 -17.53 0.20
CA THR A 205 10.12 -18.89 -0.21
C THR A 205 8.94 -19.82 0.08
N THR A 206 8.68 -20.75 -0.81
CA THR A 206 7.62 -21.75 -0.62
C THR A 206 7.90 -22.65 0.58
N SER A 207 9.18 -22.89 0.92
CA SER A 207 9.58 -23.69 2.06
C SER A 207 9.20 -23.05 3.39
N ASP A 208 9.42 -21.74 3.55
CA ASP A 208 9.08 -21.02 4.76
C ASP A 208 7.57 -20.92 4.93
N LEU A 209 6.83 -20.57 3.87
CA LEU A 209 5.37 -20.58 3.88
C LEU A 209 4.81 -21.96 4.27
N SER A 210 5.36 -23.05 3.69
CA SER A 210 4.94 -24.42 4.04
C SER A 210 5.23 -24.74 5.50
N THR A 211 6.38 -24.33 6.03
CA THR A 211 6.76 -24.51 7.42
C THR A 211 5.83 -23.76 8.35
N TYR A 212 5.57 -22.48 8.08
CA TYR A 212 4.68 -21.65 8.87
C TYR A 212 3.25 -22.20 8.92
N PHE A 213 2.62 -22.38 7.75
CA PHE A 213 1.23 -22.82 7.69
C PHE A 213 1.02 -24.24 8.25
N SER A 214 1.95 -25.16 7.99
CA SER A 214 1.88 -26.50 8.60
C SER A 214 2.04 -26.45 10.11
N GLY A 215 2.90 -25.57 10.63
CA GLY A 215 3.05 -25.30 12.06
C GLY A 215 1.77 -24.84 12.75
N LEU A 216 0.93 -24.09 12.02
CA LEU A 216 -0.40 -23.66 12.46
C LEU A 216 -1.51 -24.70 12.22
N GLY A 217 -1.19 -25.87 11.62
CA GLY A 217 -2.19 -26.88 11.25
C GLY A 217 -3.04 -26.47 10.03
N ILE A 218 -2.62 -25.49 9.26
CA ILE A 218 -3.30 -25.04 8.02
C ILE A 218 -2.82 -25.92 6.86
N SER A 219 -3.69 -26.80 6.36
CA SER A 219 -3.39 -27.70 5.25
C SER A 219 -4.59 -27.82 4.30
N PRO A 220 -4.38 -27.65 2.96
CA PRO A 220 -3.17 -27.13 2.34
C PRO A 220 -2.89 -25.68 2.72
N ALA A 221 -1.64 -25.24 2.55
CA ALA A 221 -1.25 -23.83 2.69
C ALA A 221 -2.04 -22.95 1.70
N PRO A 222 -2.21 -21.65 1.96
CA PRO A 222 -2.79 -20.70 1.02
C PRO A 222 -2.08 -20.70 -0.33
N SER A 223 -2.83 -20.43 -1.39
CA SER A 223 -2.25 -20.18 -2.71
C SER A 223 -1.61 -18.80 -2.74
N VAL A 224 -0.31 -18.73 -3.03
CA VAL A 224 0.44 -17.46 -3.13
C VAL A 224 1.03 -17.34 -4.53
N VAL A 225 0.75 -16.22 -5.21
CA VAL A 225 1.21 -15.93 -6.57
C VAL A 225 1.95 -14.60 -6.59
N ALA A 226 3.14 -14.57 -7.18
CA ALA A 226 3.90 -13.34 -7.40
C ALA A 226 3.54 -12.72 -8.76
N VAL A 227 3.31 -11.42 -8.78
CA VAL A 227 3.11 -10.60 -9.98
C VAL A 227 4.24 -9.58 -10.06
N SER A 228 4.91 -9.55 -11.22
CA SER A 228 5.98 -8.57 -11.49
C SER A 228 5.38 -7.26 -11.99
N VAL A 229 5.79 -6.15 -11.39
CA VAL A 229 5.47 -4.79 -11.83
C VAL A 229 6.78 -4.07 -12.10
N ASP A 230 6.90 -3.39 -13.24
CA ASP A 230 8.09 -2.65 -13.68
C ASP A 230 9.40 -3.48 -13.63
N GLY A 231 9.27 -4.80 -13.79
CA GLY A 231 10.39 -5.73 -13.82
C GLY A 231 10.89 -6.22 -12.45
N ALA A 232 10.35 -5.73 -11.33
CA ALA A 232 10.64 -6.31 -10.02
C ALA A 232 10.01 -7.70 -9.88
N GLN A 233 10.60 -8.55 -9.07
CA GLN A 233 10.21 -9.94 -8.95
C GLN A 233 10.27 -10.38 -7.49
N ASN A 234 9.62 -11.50 -7.16
CA ASN A 234 9.85 -12.21 -5.92
C ASN A 234 11.33 -12.63 -5.86
N GLN A 235 12.12 -11.92 -5.05
CA GLN A 235 13.56 -12.10 -4.95
C GLN A 235 14.03 -12.06 -3.50
N PRO A 236 13.91 -13.20 -2.78
CA PRO A 236 14.38 -13.28 -1.40
C PRO A 236 15.87 -12.91 -1.30
N THR A 237 16.20 -12.08 -0.32
CA THR A 237 17.54 -11.56 -0.08
C THR A 237 18.34 -12.43 0.90
N GLY A 238 17.66 -13.18 1.76
CA GLY A 238 18.23 -13.94 2.86
C GLY A 238 18.61 -13.07 4.06
N ASP A 239 18.03 -11.88 4.16
CA ASP A 239 18.24 -10.94 5.28
C ASP A 239 16.96 -10.78 6.10
N THR A 240 16.94 -11.43 7.27
CA THR A 240 15.82 -11.36 8.21
C THR A 240 15.59 -9.95 8.80
N ASN A 241 16.52 -9.02 8.62
CA ASN A 241 16.32 -7.60 8.98
C ASN A 241 15.87 -6.76 7.78
N GLY A 242 15.77 -7.40 6.62
CA GLY A 242 15.45 -6.78 5.34
C GLY A 242 13.98 -6.95 4.94
N PRO A 243 13.68 -6.63 3.69
CA PRO A 243 12.31 -6.65 3.17
C PRO A 243 11.70 -8.06 3.06
N ASP A 244 12.48 -9.14 3.17
CA ASP A 244 11.95 -10.51 3.17
C ASP A 244 11.02 -10.74 4.37
N THR A 245 11.37 -10.17 5.52
CA THR A 245 10.51 -10.22 6.72
C THR A 245 9.17 -9.53 6.51
N GLU A 246 9.16 -8.38 5.81
CA GLU A 246 7.92 -7.68 5.47
C GLU A 246 7.02 -8.56 4.60
N VAL A 247 7.58 -9.10 3.51
CA VAL A 247 6.84 -9.96 2.57
C VAL A 247 6.26 -11.20 3.28
N MET A 248 7.06 -11.83 4.14
CA MET A 248 6.61 -13.02 4.88
C MET A 248 5.55 -12.68 5.92
N LEU A 249 5.72 -11.57 6.68
CA LEU A 249 4.74 -11.08 7.65
C LEU A 249 3.37 -10.87 7.01
N ASP A 250 3.33 -10.16 5.90
CA ASP A 250 2.08 -9.83 5.20
C ASP A 250 1.36 -11.10 4.70
N ILE A 251 2.08 -11.99 4.03
CA ILE A 251 1.54 -13.25 3.53
C ILE A 251 1.06 -14.15 4.67
N GLU A 252 1.85 -14.29 5.72
CA GLU A 252 1.60 -15.20 6.83
C GLU A 252 0.42 -14.75 7.68
N VAL A 253 0.33 -13.45 7.98
CA VAL A 253 -0.81 -12.91 8.74
C VAL A 253 -2.11 -12.99 7.95
N ALA A 254 -2.12 -12.50 6.71
CA ALA A 254 -3.31 -12.57 5.85
C ALA A 254 -3.74 -14.01 5.59
N GLY A 255 -2.76 -14.88 5.27
CA GLY A 255 -3.00 -16.29 4.96
C GLY A 255 -3.43 -17.14 6.16
N ALA A 256 -2.98 -16.83 7.37
CA ALA A 256 -3.45 -17.51 8.58
C ALA A 256 -4.92 -17.18 8.89
N VAL A 257 -5.31 -15.92 8.71
CA VAL A 257 -6.68 -15.43 8.92
C VAL A 257 -7.64 -15.94 7.85
N ALA A 258 -7.23 -15.90 6.59
CA ALA A 258 -8.05 -16.27 5.43
C ALA A 258 -7.39 -17.39 4.59
N PRO A 259 -7.23 -18.62 5.13
CA PRO A 259 -6.36 -19.65 4.56
C PRO A 259 -6.86 -20.24 3.23
N ARG A 260 -8.00 -19.83 2.72
CA ARG A 260 -8.56 -20.23 1.42
C ARG A 260 -8.73 -19.06 0.46
N ALA A 261 -8.35 -17.86 0.86
CA ALA A 261 -8.17 -16.76 -0.07
C ALA A 261 -6.96 -17.03 -0.98
N ASN A 262 -7.02 -16.55 -2.22
CA ASN A 262 -5.83 -16.45 -3.05
C ASN A 262 -5.03 -15.22 -2.61
N ILE A 263 -3.74 -15.36 -2.40
CA ILE A 263 -2.85 -14.25 -2.09
C ILE A 263 -2.06 -13.93 -3.36
N VAL A 264 -2.10 -12.67 -3.78
CA VAL A 264 -1.39 -12.18 -4.96
C VAL A 264 -0.47 -11.05 -4.54
N VAL A 265 0.84 -11.28 -4.62
CA VAL A 265 1.87 -10.34 -4.19
C VAL A 265 2.39 -9.58 -5.40
N TYR A 266 2.18 -8.28 -5.45
CA TYR A 266 2.60 -7.38 -6.51
C TYR A 266 3.95 -6.76 -6.13
N PHE A 267 5.03 -7.28 -6.72
CA PHE A 267 6.39 -6.78 -6.49
C PHE A 267 6.70 -5.62 -7.43
N ALA A 268 7.13 -4.48 -6.89
CA ALA A 268 7.52 -3.30 -7.64
C ALA A 268 8.83 -2.70 -7.10
N PRO A 269 9.57 -1.91 -7.91
CA PRO A 269 10.69 -1.14 -7.40
C PRO A 269 10.23 -0.10 -6.37
N ASN A 270 11.00 0.08 -5.29
CA ASN A 270 10.72 1.12 -4.28
C ASN A 270 11.05 2.51 -4.83
N THR A 271 10.22 2.99 -5.75
CA THR A 271 10.28 4.34 -6.34
C THR A 271 8.89 4.93 -6.40
N ASP A 272 8.78 6.23 -6.66
CA ASP A 272 7.48 6.91 -6.83
C ASP A 272 6.69 6.43 -8.07
N ALA A 273 7.34 5.81 -9.05
CA ALA A 273 6.67 5.13 -10.16
C ALA A 273 6.24 3.71 -9.76
N GLY A 274 7.19 2.85 -9.36
CA GLY A 274 6.92 1.43 -9.12
C GLY A 274 5.83 1.20 -8.07
N PHE A 275 5.86 1.95 -6.97
CA PHE A 275 4.82 1.82 -5.95
C PHE A 275 3.43 2.25 -6.46
N LEU A 276 3.35 3.36 -7.24
CA LEU A 276 2.10 3.77 -7.89
C LEU A 276 1.59 2.71 -8.87
N ASP A 277 2.50 2.16 -9.67
CA ASP A 277 2.16 1.20 -10.71
C ASP A 277 1.71 -0.15 -10.09
N ALA A 278 2.28 -0.56 -8.93
CA ALA A 278 1.80 -1.71 -8.18
C ALA A 278 0.36 -1.53 -7.66
N ILE A 279 0.04 -0.37 -7.08
CA ILE A 279 -1.34 -0.06 -6.64
C ILE A 279 -2.30 -0.05 -7.82
N ASN A 280 -1.92 0.58 -8.93
CA ASN A 280 -2.70 0.62 -10.16
C ASN A 280 -2.91 -0.78 -10.73
N GLN A 281 -1.86 -1.60 -10.80
CA GLN A 281 -1.94 -2.98 -11.31
C GLN A 281 -2.90 -3.80 -10.46
N ALA A 282 -2.75 -3.79 -9.13
CA ALA A 282 -3.62 -4.54 -8.23
C ALA A 282 -5.10 -4.08 -8.32
N ALA A 283 -5.34 -2.77 -8.38
CA ALA A 283 -6.70 -2.22 -8.48
C ALA A 283 -7.38 -2.57 -9.82
N THR A 284 -6.61 -2.62 -10.92
CA THR A 284 -7.15 -2.83 -12.28
C THR A 284 -7.00 -4.26 -12.79
N ASP A 285 -6.38 -5.18 -12.02
CA ASP A 285 -6.14 -6.57 -12.43
C ASP A 285 -7.45 -7.32 -12.73
N THR A 286 -7.66 -7.64 -14.01
CA THR A 286 -8.82 -8.39 -14.48
C THR A 286 -8.63 -9.90 -14.39
N THR A 287 -7.41 -10.37 -14.12
CA THR A 287 -7.06 -11.79 -13.99
C THR A 287 -7.26 -12.27 -12.55
N ASN A 288 -6.55 -11.65 -11.60
CA ASN A 288 -6.57 -12.06 -10.20
C ASN A 288 -7.71 -11.39 -9.41
N LYS A 289 -8.13 -10.20 -9.81
CA LYS A 289 -9.29 -9.46 -9.28
C LYS A 289 -9.30 -9.33 -7.75
N PRO A 290 -8.28 -8.79 -7.11
CA PRO A 290 -8.31 -8.61 -5.67
C PRO A 290 -9.58 -7.89 -5.23
N SER A 291 -10.22 -8.36 -4.15
CA SER A 291 -11.35 -7.71 -3.48
C SER A 291 -10.90 -6.87 -2.28
N VAL A 292 -9.69 -7.12 -1.81
CA VAL A 292 -9.00 -6.34 -0.78
C VAL A 292 -7.52 -6.26 -1.10
N ILE A 293 -6.88 -5.15 -0.77
CA ILE A 293 -5.43 -4.92 -0.94
C ILE A 293 -4.85 -4.56 0.42
N SER A 294 -3.68 -5.15 0.77
CA SER A 294 -2.85 -4.79 1.92
C SER A 294 -1.64 -4.02 1.44
N ILE A 295 -1.30 -2.94 2.15
CA ILE A 295 -0.11 -2.12 1.91
C ILE A 295 0.56 -1.86 3.26
N SER A 296 1.76 -2.38 3.41
CA SER A 296 2.58 -2.25 4.62
C SER A 296 3.77 -1.30 4.42
N TRP A 297 3.75 -0.53 3.36
CA TRP A 297 4.78 0.44 2.97
C TRP A 297 4.22 1.85 2.92
N GLY A 298 5.01 2.81 3.43
CA GLY A 298 4.64 4.22 3.39
C GLY A 298 5.77 5.14 3.81
N GLY A 299 5.40 6.36 4.14
CA GLY A 299 6.31 7.35 4.67
C GLY A 299 5.65 8.72 4.85
N PRO A 300 6.31 9.64 5.60
CA PRO A 300 5.72 10.91 5.97
C PRO A 300 5.14 11.67 4.77
N GLU A 301 3.87 12.07 4.86
CA GLU A 301 3.15 12.81 3.82
C GLU A 301 3.96 14.00 3.28
N SER A 302 4.70 14.66 4.16
CA SER A 302 5.55 15.82 3.83
C SER A 302 6.74 15.50 2.91
N THR A 303 7.11 14.23 2.74
CA THR A 303 8.24 13.80 1.89
C THR A 303 7.84 13.53 0.45
N TRP A 304 6.55 13.53 0.16
CA TRP A 304 6.00 13.28 -1.16
C TRP A 304 5.83 14.55 -1.98
N THR A 305 5.88 14.44 -3.30
CA THR A 305 5.51 15.57 -4.18
C THR A 305 3.99 15.68 -4.25
N ALA A 306 3.47 16.89 -4.46
CA ALA A 306 2.02 17.07 -4.58
C ALA A 306 1.41 16.26 -5.74
N GLN A 307 2.15 16.11 -6.86
CA GLN A 307 1.69 15.23 -7.96
C GLN A 307 1.63 13.76 -7.54
N SER A 308 2.61 13.28 -6.71
CA SER A 308 2.60 11.89 -6.22
C SER A 308 1.42 11.68 -5.30
N LEU A 309 1.21 12.53 -4.30
CA LEU A 309 0.05 12.47 -3.40
C LEU A 309 -1.27 12.39 -4.18
N GLN A 310 -1.43 13.22 -5.23
CA GLN A 310 -2.64 13.23 -6.05
C GLN A 310 -2.79 11.97 -6.91
N SER A 311 -1.69 11.46 -7.50
CA SER A 311 -1.74 10.28 -8.37
C SER A 311 -2.08 9.02 -7.59
N TYR A 312 -1.44 8.83 -6.42
CA TYR A 312 -1.75 7.70 -5.53
C TYR A 312 -3.17 7.78 -4.97
N ASN A 313 -3.59 8.96 -4.53
CA ASN A 313 -4.97 9.17 -4.09
C ASN A 313 -5.99 8.83 -5.20
N SER A 314 -5.66 9.12 -6.46
CA SER A 314 -6.51 8.77 -7.61
C SER A 314 -6.50 7.26 -7.90
N ALA A 315 -5.37 6.56 -7.69
CA ALA A 315 -5.28 5.11 -7.80
C ALA A 315 -6.14 4.42 -6.73
N LEU A 316 -6.04 4.87 -5.47
CA LEU A 316 -6.87 4.39 -4.36
C LEU A 316 -8.37 4.70 -4.56
N GLN A 317 -8.69 5.85 -5.14
CA GLN A 317 -10.07 6.17 -5.53
C GLN A 317 -10.59 5.23 -6.63
N SER A 318 -9.73 4.83 -7.57
CA SER A 318 -10.08 3.86 -8.60
C SER A 318 -10.32 2.47 -8.01
N ALA A 319 -9.51 2.05 -7.02
CA ALA A 319 -9.73 0.84 -6.24
C ALA A 319 -11.09 0.87 -5.52
N ALA A 320 -11.40 1.98 -4.84
CA ALA A 320 -12.68 2.19 -4.17
C ALA A 320 -13.87 2.10 -5.16
N ALA A 321 -13.74 2.68 -6.35
CA ALA A 321 -14.77 2.67 -7.38
C ALA A 321 -15.07 1.27 -7.92
N VAL A 322 -14.07 0.40 -8.01
CA VAL A 322 -14.27 -0.99 -8.43
C VAL A 322 -14.59 -1.93 -7.26
N GLY A 323 -14.81 -1.38 -6.07
CA GLY A 323 -15.24 -2.13 -4.90
C GLY A 323 -14.12 -2.85 -4.17
N VAL A 324 -12.89 -2.38 -4.25
CA VAL A 324 -11.73 -2.91 -3.51
C VAL A 324 -11.54 -2.11 -2.23
N THR A 325 -11.38 -2.79 -1.10
CA THR A 325 -10.91 -2.18 0.16
C THR A 325 -9.40 -2.17 0.17
N VAL A 326 -8.78 -1.04 0.53
CA VAL A 326 -7.31 -0.93 0.63
C VAL A 326 -6.96 -0.66 2.09
N CYS A 327 -6.37 -1.67 2.77
CA CYS A 327 -5.84 -1.57 4.13
C CYS A 327 -4.41 -1.07 4.06
N VAL A 328 -4.06 -0.06 4.85
CA VAL A 328 -2.72 0.57 4.80
C VAL A 328 -2.19 0.76 6.21
N ALA A 329 -0.98 0.30 6.48
CA ALA A 329 -0.27 0.54 7.74
C ALA A 329 -0.09 2.04 7.99
N ALA A 330 -0.34 2.50 9.22
CA ALA A 330 -0.35 3.92 9.56
C ALA A 330 1.03 4.48 9.96
N GLY A 331 2.08 3.66 9.92
CA GLY A 331 3.44 4.04 10.30
C GLY A 331 3.85 3.58 11.69
N ASP A 332 5.16 3.56 11.94
CA ASP A 332 5.78 2.97 13.13
C ASP A 332 6.63 3.96 13.94
N ASN A 333 6.53 5.25 13.67
CA ASN A 333 7.40 6.25 14.29
C ASN A 333 6.62 7.33 15.09
N GLY A 334 5.43 6.96 15.58
CA GLY A 334 4.57 7.83 16.38
C GLY A 334 4.01 9.02 15.57
N SER A 335 3.58 10.05 16.27
CA SER A 335 2.97 11.27 15.68
C SER A 335 3.91 12.05 14.77
N SER A 336 5.23 11.91 14.91
CA SER A 336 6.22 12.58 14.06
C SER A 336 6.51 11.85 12.75
N ASP A 337 6.10 10.61 12.62
CA ASP A 337 6.44 9.71 11.52
C ASP A 337 7.94 9.71 11.16
N GLY A 338 8.79 9.86 12.18
CA GLY A 338 10.26 9.88 12.06
C GLY A 338 10.84 11.18 11.51
N VAL A 339 10.05 12.21 11.28
CA VAL A 339 10.53 13.54 10.86
C VAL A 339 10.93 14.33 12.10
N SER A 340 12.16 14.89 12.09
CA SER A 340 12.75 15.60 13.25
C SER A 340 12.68 17.13 13.13
N ASP A 341 11.55 17.66 12.68
CA ASP A 341 11.33 19.11 12.54
C ASP A 341 10.47 19.70 13.68
N GLY A 342 9.97 18.85 14.57
CA GLY A 342 9.14 19.21 15.72
C GLY A 342 7.67 19.43 15.37
N ALA A 343 7.22 18.95 14.21
CA ALA A 343 5.82 18.92 13.80
C ALA A 343 5.29 17.49 13.75
N ASP A 344 3.97 17.36 13.80
CA ASP A 344 3.29 16.09 13.55
C ASP A 344 3.23 15.79 12.05
N HIS A 345 3.43 14.54 11.71
CA HIS A 345 3.35 14.00 10.35
C HIS A 345 2.56 12.71 10.36
N VAL A 346 1.68 12.55 9.39
CA VAL A 346 0.98 11.29 9.15
C VAL A 346 1.61 10.55 7.99
N ASP A 347 1.55 9.22 8.03
CA ASP A 347 2.04 8.38 6.97
C ASP A 347 1.14 8.43 5.73
N PHE A 348 1.73 8.33 4.56
CA PHE A 348 1.06 8.17 3.28
C PHE A 348 1.58 6.90 2.59
N PRO A 349 0.67 6.02 2.06
CA PRO A 349 -0.70 6.31 1.62
C PRO A 349 -1.82 6.11 2.67
N ALA A 350 -1.51 5.84 3.94
CA ALA A 350 -2.51 5.71 5.00
C ALA A 350 -3.40 6.96 5.16
N SER A 351 -2.83 8.16 4.97
CA SER A 351 -3.56 9.43 5.07
C SER A 351 -4.52 9.72 3.90
N SER A 352 -4.51 8.90 2.83
CA SER A 352 -5.52 9.03 1.77
C SER A 352 -6.92 8.79 2.32
N PRO A 353 -7.93 9.59 1.95
CA PRO A 353 -9.31 9.33 2.35
C PRO A 353 -9.90 8.04 1.77
N TYR A 354 -9.23 7.40 0.80
CA TYR A 354 -9.66 6.14 0.19
C TYR A 354 -8.96 4.90 0.76
N SER A 355 -8.05 5.08 1.73
CA SER A 355 -7.39 4.01 2.48
C SER A 355 -8.14 3.72 3.78
N LEU A 356 -8.21 2.45 4.18
CA LEU A 356 -8.48 2.06 5.57
C LEU A 356 -7.15 2.06 6.32
N ALA A 357 -6.87 3.12 7.05
CA ALA A 357 -5.62 3.29 7.79
C ALA A 357 -5.62 2.45 9.07
N CYS A 358 -4.59 1.62 9.25
CA CYS A 358 -4.45 0.63 10.30
C CYS A 358 -3.35 1.06 11.28
N GLY A 359 -3.73 1.49 12.48
CA GLY A 359 -2.83 1.83 13.59
C GLY A 359 -2.50 0.66 14.48
N GLY A 360 -1.63 0.87 15.47
CA GLY A 360 -1.04 -0.18 16.30
C GLY A 360 -1.41 -0.10 17.78
N THR A 361 -1.60 -1.27 18.38
CA THR A 361 -1.80 -1.45 19.82
C THR A 361 -0.77 -2.41 20.41
N THR A 362 -0.60 -2.37 21.75
CA THR A 362 0.06 -3.40 22.55
C THR A 362 -1.02 -4.29 23.12
N LEU A 363 -1.09 -5.54 22.65
CA LEU A 363 -2.12 -6.51 23.03
C LEU A 363 -1.59 -7.53 24.05
N THR A 364 -2.30 -7.74 25.14
CA THR A 364 -2.02 -8.84 26.07
C THR A 364 -3.17 -9.84 26.09
N ILE A 365 -2.88 -11.10 25.78
CA ILE A 365 -3.84 -12.19 25.78
C ILE A 365 -3.62 -13.07 27.00
N SER A 366 -4.70 -13.39 27.73
CA SER A 366 -4.71 -14.37 28.82
C SER A 366 -5.92 -15.30 28.68
N GLY A 367 -5.67 -16.61 28.69
CA GLY A 367 -6.74 -17.60 28.51
C GLY A 367 -7.52 -17.46 27.20
N GLY A 368 -6.86 -17.03 26.12
CA GLY A 368 -7.48 -16.82 24.79
C GLY A 368 -8.38 -15.59 24.69
N LYS A 369 -8.32 -14.68 25.67
CA LYS A 369 -9.08 -13.43 25.70
C LYS A 369 -8.15 -12.25 25.95
N ILE A 370 -8.55 -11.08 25.47
CA ILE A 370 -7.84 -9.82 25.73
C ILE A 370 -7.90 -9.52 27.23
N SER A 371 -6.74 -9.46 27.88
CA SER A 371 -6.61 -9.04 29.28
C SER A 371 -6.28 -7.55 29.40
N SER A 372 -5.52 -7.02 28.44
CA SER A 372 -5.18 -5.59 28.32
C SER A 372 -4.91 -5.26 26.86
N GLU A 373 -5.26 -4.03 26.46
CA GLU A 373 -4.90 -3.49 25.17
C GLU A 373 -4.79 -1.97 25.28
N VAL A 374 -3.66 -1.42 24.87
CA VAL A 374 -3.34 0.01 24.97
C VAL A 374 -2.68 0.45 23.67
N VAL A 375 -2.53 1.77 23.46
CA VAL A 375 -1.77 2.30 22.31
C VAL A 375 -0.34 1.75 22.34
N TRP A 376 0.17 1.28 21.21
CA TRP A 376 1.57 0.92 21.08
C TRP A 376 2.45 2.17 21.09
N ASN A 377 3.35 2.27 22.07
CA ASN A 377 4.34 3.32 22.15
C ASN A 377 5.57 2.88 22.93
N GLU A 378 6.63 2.61 22.21
CA GLU A 378 7.95 2.26 22.74
C GLU A 378 9.05 3.18 22.19
N LEU A 379 8.72 4.46 21.88
CA LEU A 379 9.68 5.47 21.42
C LEU A 379 10.84 5.66 22.38
N ALA A 380 10.60 5.52 23.69
CA ALA A 380 11.64 5.65 24.71
C ALA A 380 12.73 4.57 24.62
N SER A 381 12.39 3.39 24.11
CA SER A 381 13.31 2.26 23.85
C SER A 381 13.82 2.22 22.42
N ASN A 382 13.34 3.11 21.56
CA ASN A 382 13.57 3.12 20.11
C ASN A 382 13.04 1.87 19.41
N GLU A 383 11.94 1.29 19.93
CA GLU A 383 11.26 0.12 19.37
C GLU A 383 9.98 0.51 18.61
N GLY A 384 9.72 1.81 18.46
CA GLY A 384 8.64 2.35 17.64
C GLY A 384 7.41 2.78 18.40
N ALA A 385 6.42 3.25 17.67
CA ALA A 385 5.07 3.58 18.14
C ALA A 385 4.13 3.68 16.94
N THR A 386 2.83 3.45 17.16
CA THR A 386 1.84 3.61 16.11
C THR A 386 1.86 4.99 15.50
N GLY A 387 1.87 5.08 14.18
CA GLY A 387 1.60 6.32 13.47
C GLY A 387 0.16 6.77 13.68
N GLY A 388 -0.09 8.04 13.42
CA GLY A 388 -1.41 8.65 13.54
C GLY A 388 -1.30 10.14 13.76
N GLY A 389 -2.42 10.84 13.59
CA GLY A 389 -2.47 12.30 13.65
C GLY A 389 -3.50 12.86 12.66
N VAL A 390 -3.16 14.00 12.05
CA VAL A 390 -4.05 14.72 11.14
C VAL A 390 -3.28 15.09 9.87
N SER A 391 -3.82 14.70 8.70
CA SER A 391 -3.26 15.10 7.41
C SER A 391 -3.21 16.60 7.23
N THR A 392 -2.12 17.09 6.67
CA THR A 392 -1.97 18.49 6.25
C THR A 392 -2.28 18.70 4.76
N THR A 393 -2.54 17.62 4.04
CA THR A 393 -2.80 17.61 2.58
C THR A 393 -4.25 17.28 2.26
N PHE A 394 -4.82 16.25 2.88
CA PHE A 394 -6.16 15.78 2.59
C PHE A 394 -7.16 16.40 3.57
N ALA A 395 -8.14 17.12 3.03
CA ALA A 395 -9.19 17.72 3.84
C ALA A 395 -10.01 16.65 4.58
N LEU A 396 -10.61 17.07 5.69
CA LEU A 396 -11.52 16.22 6.49
C LEU A 396 -12.63 15.65 5.61
N PRO A 397 -12.72 14.32 5.46
CA PRO A 397 -13.76 13.71 4.65
C PRO A 397 -15.13 13.89 5.29
N THR A 398 -16.18 13.93 4.47
CA THR A 398 -17.56 14.08 4.96
C THR A 398 -18.00 12.99 5.93
N TRP A 399 -17.42 11.80 5.81
CA TRP A 399 -17.72 10.68 6.71
C TRP A 399 -17.00 10.81 8.07
N GLN A 400 -15.96 11.65 8.22
CA GLN A 400 -15.37 12.02 9.52
C GLN A 400 -15.97 13.30 10.13
N ALA A 401 -16.87 14.00 9.45
CA ALA A 401 -17.38 15.29 9.91
C ALA A 401 -18.13 15.25 11.25
N ASN A 402 -18.58 14.07 11.69
CA ASN A 402 -19.34 13.91 12.94
C ASN A 402 -18.48 13.36 14.11
N ILE A 403 -17.18 13.27 13.96
CA ILE A 403 -16.23 12.91 15.01
C ILE A 403 -15.31 14.10 15.32
N ASN A 404 -14.69 14.07 16.49
CA ASN A 404 -13.81 15.15 16.94
C ASN A 404 -12.37 14.92 16.44
N VAL A 405 -12.10 15.19 15.16
CA VAL A 405 -10.74 15.20 14.63
C VAL A 405 -10.06 16.51 15.03
N PRO A 406 -8.88 16.49 15.68
CA PRO A 406 -8.12 17.70 15.96
C PRO A 406 -7.80 18.48 14.69
N ALA A 407 -7.58 19.79 14.77
CA ALA A 407 -7.13 20.59 13.63
C ALA A 407 -5.60 20.53 13.54
N ALA A 408 -5.05 20.36 12.33
CA ALA A 408 -3.64 20.57 12.05
C ALA A 408 -3.38 22.08 11.87
N GLY A 409 -3.12 22.78 12.95
CA GLY A 409 -3.07 24.24 12.94
C GLY A 409 -4.44 24.86 12.59
N THR A 410 -4.56 25.49 11.41
CA THR A 410 -5.82 26.06 10.91
C THR A 410 -6.51 25.16 9.87
N PHE A 411 -5.89 24.04 9.49
CA PHE A 411 -6.40 23.12 8.49
C PHE A 411 -7.18 21.97 9.14
N GLN A 412 -8.40 21.75 8.69
CA GLN A 412 -9.23 20.61 9.08
C GLN A 412 -8.90 19.44 8.14
N GLY A 413 -7.99 18.61 8.57
CA GLY A 413 -7.49 17.48 7.80
C GLY A 413 -8.15 16.15 8.15
N ARG A 414 -7.89 15.15 7.31
CA ARG A 414 -8.26 13.76 7.57
C ARG A 414 -7.55 13.25 8.82
N GLY A 415 -8.31 12.72 9.78
CA GLY A 415 -7.79 12.05 10.97
C GLY A 415 -7.34 10.62 10.69
N VAL A 416 -6.16 10.23 11.16
CA VAL A 416 -5.49 8.92 10.98
C VAL A 416 -5.16 8.35 12.35
N PRO A 417 -5.31 7.03 12.59
CA PRO A 417 -5.83 5.97 11.71
C PRO A 417 -7.35 5.85 11.75
N ASP A 418 -7.90 4.88 11.00
CA ASP A 418 -9.33 4.54 11.05
C ASP A 418 -9.63 3.45 12.10
N VAL A 419 -8.74 2.45 12.15
CA VAL A 419 -8.83 1.24 12.98
C VAL A 419 -7.47 0.86 13.50
N ALA A 420 -7.39 -0.10 14.44
CA ALA A 420 -6.12 -0.57 14.97
C ALA A 420 -6.09 -2.10 15.15
N GLY A 421 -4.95 -2.61 15.57
CA GLY A 421 -4.72 -3.99 15.96
C GLY A 421 -3.35 -4.15 16.61
N ASP A 422 -3.02 -5.37 17.08
CA ASP A 422 -1.73 -5.66 17.69
C ASP A 422 -0.58 -5.34 16.75
N ALA A 423 0.36 -4.53 17.21
CA ALA A 423 1.51 -4.07 16.43
C ALA A 423 2.81 -4.01 17.24
N ASP A 424 2.73 -4.08 18.57
CA ASP A 424 3.91 -4.01 19.42
C ASP A 424 4.78 -5.25 19.23
N PRO A 425 6.07 -5.14 18.82
CA PRO A 425 6.94 -6.31 18.68
C PRO A 425 7.11 -7.11 19.98
N SER A 426 6.88 -6.50 21.15
CA SER A 426 6.94 -7.19 22.45
C SER A 426 5.72 -8.11 22.70
N THR A 427 4.65 -7.92 21.97
CA THR A 427 3.45 -8.80 21.92
C THR A 427 3.17 -9.29 20.49
N GLY A 428 4.15 -9.18 19.59
CA GLY A 428 4.02 -9.32 18.16
C GLY A 428 3.76 -10.75 17.65
N TYR A 429 3.81 -10.86 16.35
CA TYR A 429 3.45 -12.07 15.60
C TYR A 429 4.66 -13.00 15.44
N GLN A 430 4.43 -14.29 15.57
CA GLN A 430 5.41 -15.31 15.17
C GLN A 430 5.42 -15.40 13.65
N VAL A 431 6.60 -15.19 13.06
CA VAL A 431 6.83 -15.19 11.61
C VAL A 431 7.95 -16.18 11.27
N GLN A 432 7.90 -16.77 10.09
CA GLN A 432 8.90 -17.66 9.53
C GLN A 432 9.49 -17.02 8.26
N ALA A 433 10.73 -16.53 8.33
CA ALA A 433 11.42 -15.97 7.17
C ALA A 433 12.89 -16.45 7.14
N ASP A 434 13.43 -16.69 5.94
CA ASP A 434 14.80 -17.10 5.69
C ASP A 434 15.26 -18.31 6.55
N GLY A 435 14.36 -19.29 6.73
CA GLY A 435 14.58 -20.48 7.51
C GLY A 435 14.59 -20.27 9.03
N SER A 436 14.21 -19.09 9.52
CA SER A 436 14.20 -18.73 10.94
C SER A 436 12.81 -18.30 11.40
N SER A 437 12.47 -18.63 12.68
CA SER A 437 11.24 -18.16 13.32
C SER A 437 11.58 -17.12 14.36
N PHE A 438 10.88 -15.99 14.34
CA PHE A 438 11.08 -14.87 15.28
C PHE A 438 9.80 -14.05 15.46
N ALA A 439 9.81 -13.13 16.42
CA ALA A 439 8.67 -12.24 16.66
C ALA A 439 8.85 -10.92 15.90
N VAL A 440 7.77 -10.48 15.25
CA VAL A 440 7.69 -9.24 14.47
C VAL A 440 6.45 -8.47 14.90
N GLY A 441 6.56 -7.16 14.98
CA GLY A 441 5.45 -6.22 15.15
C GLY A 441 5.51 -5.15 14.08
N GLY A 442 4.91 -4.01 14.37
CA GLY A 442 4.71 -2.89 13.46
C GLY A 442 3.29 -2.84 12.90
N THR A 443 2.91 -1.68 12.39
CA THR A 443 1.59 -1.53 11.75
C THR A 443 1.45 -2.34 10.47
N SER A 444 2.57 -2.86 9.94
CA SER A 444 2.63 -3.89 8.88
C SER A 444 1.88 -5.17 9.23
N ALA A 445 1.81 -5.57 10.51
CA ALA A 445 1.03 -6.73 10.90
C ALA A 445 -0.49 -6.44 10.87
N VAL A 446 -0.88 -5.18 11.04
CA VAL A 446 -2.29 -4.79 11.19
C VAL A 446 -3.01 -4.68 9.85
N ALA A 447 -2.34 -4.18 8.81
CA ALA A 447 -2.93 -4.07 7.48
C ALA A 447 -3.33 -5.45 6.90
N PRO A 448 -2.48 -6.49 6.87
CA PRO A 448 -2.85 -7.82 6.40
C PRO A 448 -3.83 -8.54 7.34
N LEU A 449 -3.80 -8.26 8.65
CA LEU A 449 -4.80 -8.77 9.60
C LEU A 449 -6.21 -8.28 9.23
N TRP A 450 -6.36 -6.98 8.97
CA TRP A 450 -7.61 -6.39 8.52
C TRP A 450 -8.00 -6.84 7.11
N ALA A 451 -7.04 -6.98 6.20
CA ALA A 451 -7.30 -7.51 4.86
C ALA A 451 -7.87 -8.93 4.92
N GLY A 452 -7.30 -9.80 5.75
CA GLY A 452 -7.82 -11.13 6.03
C GLY A 452 -9.23 -11.11 6.62
N LEU A 453 -9.49 -10.26 7.62
CA LEU A 453 -10.81 -10.10 8.23
C LEU A 453 -11.86 -9.64 7.19
N ILE A 454 -11.51 -8.70 6.33
CA ILE A 454 -12.39 -8.20 5.26
C ILE A 454 -12.66 -9.30 4.22
N ALA A 455 -11.67 -10.13 3.89
CA ALA A 455 -11.89 -11.29 3.03
C ALA A 455 -12.91 -12.28 3.64
N LEU A 456 -12.91 -12.47 4.97
CA LEU A 456 -13.96 -13.25 5.66
C LEU A 456 -15.33 -12.57 5.53
N PHE A 457 -15.42 -11.24 5.66
CA PHE A 457 -16.67 -10.51 5.47
C PHE A 457 -17.19 -10.63 4.04
N ASN A 458 -16.31 -10.51 3.05
CA ASN A 458 -16.65 -10.65 1.65
C ASN A 458 -17.19 -12.07 1.35
N GLN A 459 -16.51 -13.11 1.84
CA GLN A 459 -16.98 -14.50 1.74
C GLN A 459 -18.39 -14.67 2.34
N SER A 460 -18.63 -14.09 3.51
CA SER A 460 -19.91 -14.22 4.20
C SER A 460 -21.06 -13.54 3.47
N SER A 461 -20.80 -12.36 2.89
CA SER A 461 -21.81 -11.58 2.19
C SER A 461 -22.00 -11.99 0.72
N GLY A 462 -21.02 -12.70 0.15
CA GLY A 462 -20.92 -12.97 -1.29
C GLY A 462 -20.64 -11.72 -2.14
N GLN A 463 -20.21 -10.63 -1.50
CA GLN A 463 -19.90 -9.35 -2.15
C GLN A 463 -18.71 -8.67 -1.46
N ALA A 464 -17.86 -8.00 -2.22
CA ALA A 464 -16.77 -7.21 -1.67
C ALA A 464 -17.32 -6.09 -0.74
N ALA A 465 -16.66 -5.83 0.39
CA ALA A 465 -16.98 -4.70 1.27
C ALA A 465 -16.75 -3.35 0.57
N GLY A 466 -15.72 -3.26 -0.26
CA GLY A 466 -15.41 -2.09 -1.06
C GLY A 466 -14.89 -0.92 -0.24
N TYR A 467 -15.26 0.30 -0.63
CA TYR A 467 -14.87 1.51 0.11
C TYR A 467 -15.56 1.55 1.48
N LEU A 468 -14.87 1.03 2.49
CA LEU A 468 -15.46 0.69 3.79
C LEU A 468 -15.60 1.89 4.73
N ASN A 469 -14.72 2.91 4.62
CA ASN A 469 -14.65 4.04 5.55
C ASN A 469 -16.00 4.73 5.82
N PRO A 470 -16.81 5.15 4.80
CA PRO A 470 -18.10 5.77 5.08
C PRO A 470 -19.03 4.88 5.91
N THR A 471 -19.04 3.57 5.61
CA THR A 471 -19.88 2.61 6.35
C THR A 471 -19.40 2.44 7.78
N LEU A 472 -18.09 2.37 8.03
CA LEU A 472 -17.52 2.29 9.38
C LEU A 472 -17.93 3.52 10.20
N TYR A 473 -17.69 4.70 9.70
CA TYR A 473 -17.91 5.94 10.46
C TYR A 473 -19.37 6.30 10.64
N GLN A 474 -20.23 6.09 9.63
CA GLN A 474 -21.63 6.54 9.65
C GLN A 474 -22.61 5.50 10.17
N THR A 475 -22.25 4.21 10.08
CA THR A 475 -23.22 3.13 10.33
C THR A 475 -22.77 2.17 11.44
N ILE A 476 -21.48 1.92 11.60
CA ILE A 476 -20.96 0.81 12.41
C ILE A 476 -20.34 1.29 13.72
N ALA A 477 -19.51 2.33 13.69
CA ALA A 477 -18.65 2.73 14.80
C ALA A 477 -19.39 3.04 16.12
N GLY A 478 -20.60 3.58 16.03
CA GLY A 478 -21.42 3.82 17.23
C GLY A 478 -22.18 2.60 17.76
N LYS A 479 -22.08 1.42 17.12
CA LYS A 479 -22.77 0.21 17.57
C LYS A 479 -21.93 -0.53 18.60
N SER A 480 -22.53 -0.86 19.75
CA SER A 480 -21.87 -1.64 20.78
C SER A 480 -21.41 -3.00 20.24
N GLY A 481 -20.20 -3.39 20.61
CA GLY A 481 -19.64 -4.70 20.29
C GLY A 481 -19.05 -4.83 18.88
N THR A 482 -18.85 -3.73 18.14
CA THR A 482 -18.18 -3.73 16.83
C THR A 482 -16.68 -3.50 16.94
N PHE A 483 -16.28 -2.62 17.82
CA PHE A 483 -14.89 -2.32 18.14
C PHE A 483 -14.63 -2.44 19.63
N ARG A 484 -13.39 -2.69 19.97
CA ARG A 484 -12.83 -2.45 21.29
C ARG A 484 -12.20 -1.07 21.29
N ASP A 485 -12.83 -0.14 21.97
CA ASP A 485 -12.33 1.23 22.15
C ASP A 485 -11.05 1.23 23.00
N ILE A 486 -9.97 1.81 22.50
CA ILE A 486 -8.67 1.90 23.17
C ILE A 486 -8.58 3.28 23.79
N THR A 487 -8.59 3.35 25.12
CA THR A 487 -8.70 4.61 25.85
C THR A 487 -7.48 4.93 26.70
N SER A 488 -6.36 4.24 26.49
CA SER A 488 -5.14 4.38 27.28
C SER A 488 -3.90 4.35 26.40
N GLY A 489 -2.97 5.27 26.66
CA GLY A 489 -1.71 5.43 25.95
C GLY A 489 -1.70 6.66 25.04
N ASN A 490 -0.62 6.82 24.31
CA ASN A 490 -0.39 7.90 23.35
C ASN A 490 0.62 7.44 22.30
N ASN A 491 0.73 8.15 21.18
CA ASN A 491 1.73 7.87 20.14
C ASN A 491 2.81 8.97 20.01
N GLY A 492 2.96 9.77 21.03
CA GLY A 492 3.76 10.99 21.08
C GLY A 492 2.87 12.15 21.46
N ASP A 493 2.40 12.92 20.53
CA ASP A 493 1.62 14.14 20.80
C ASP A 493 0.11 13.88 20.89
N PHE A 494 -0.41 12.78 20.33
CA PHE A 494 -1.82 12.40 20.46
C PHE A 494 -2.01 11.36 21.55
N SER A 495 -3.11 11.48 22.29
CA SER A 495 -3.51 10.54 23.36
C SER A 495 -4.80 9.83 23.00
N ALA A 496 -4.88 8.56 23.36
CA ALA A 496 -6.12 7.79 23.23
C ALA A 496 -7.20 8.28 24.20
N GLY A 497 -8.45 8.16 23.76
CA GLY A 497 -9.62 8.58 24.52
C GLY A 497 -10.89 7.87 24.05
N PRO A 498 -12.03 8.08 24.72
CA PRO A 498 -13.28 7.44 24.32
C PRO A 498 -13.73 7.81 22.90
N GLY A 499 -14.07 6.80 22.12
CA GLY A 499 -14.47 6.94 20.73
C GLY A 499 -13.27 7.00 19.78
N TRP A 500 -13.40 7.73 18.67
CA TRP A 500 -12.30 7.86 17.73
C TRP A 500 -11.20 8.77 18.27
N ASP A 501 -9.97 8.33 18.20
CA ASP A 501 -8.76 9.11 18.50
C ASP A 501 -7.67 8.97 17.41
N ALA A 502 -6.69 9.88 17.43
CA ALA A 502 -5.62 9.95 16.44
C ALA A 502 -4.44 8.98 16.71
N CYS A 503 -4.63 7.99 17.57
CA CYS A 503 -3.66 6.92 17.85
C CYS A 503 -4.15 5.58 17.31
N THR A 504 -5.44 5.26 17.53
CA THR A 504 -6.02 3.94 17.29
C THR A 504 -7.33 3.95 16.48
N GLY A 505 -7.75 5.14 16.02
CA GLY A 505 -9.02 5.27 15.30
C GLY A 505 -10.19 4.83 16.17
N TRP A 506 -11.05 3.97 15.66
CA TRP A 506 -12.15 3.36 16.42
C TRP A 506 -11.70 2.21 17.33
N GLY A 507 -10.40 1.86 17.34
CA GLY A 507 -9.83 0.79 18.11
C GLY A 507 -9.71 -0.54 17.35
N SER A 508 -9.48 -1.62 18.10
CA SER A 508 -9.27 -2.96 17.55
C SER A 508 -10.61 -3.66 17.22
N PRO A 509 -10.61 -4.65 16.30
CA PRO A 509 -11.85 -5.23 15.81
C PRO A 509 -12.49 -6.20 16.82
N ASN A 510 -13.82 -6.20 16.89
CA ASN A 510 -14.59 -7.39 17.26
C ASN A 510 -15.16 -7.98 15.94
N GLY A 511 -14.47 -8.96 15.39
CA GLY A 511 -14.77 -9.47 14.06
C GLY A 511 -16.19 -9.99 13.89
N ALA A 512 -16.71 -10.74 14.87
CA ALA A 512 -18.10 -11.24 14.84
C ALA A 512 -19.13 -10.11 14.94
N GLY A 513 -18.84 -9.11 15.79
CA GLY A 513 -19.69 -7.93 15.93
C GLY A 513 -19.71 -7.08 14.65
N LEU A 514 -18.54 -6.88 14.03
CA LEU A 514 -18.41 -6.16 12.75
C LEU A 514 -19.17 -6.88 11.64
N LEU A 515 -19.01 -8.22 11.52
CA LEU A 515 -19.75 -9.01 10.54
C LEU A 515 -21.27 -8.86 10.72
N THR A 516 -21.75 -8.95 11.94
CA THR A 516 -23.18 -8.78 12.27
C THR A 516 -23.67 -7.38 11.89
N ALA A 517 -22.88 -6.34 12.20
CA ALA A 517 -23.24 -4.96 11.92
C ALA A 517 -23.26 -4.65 10.41
N LEU A 518 -22.30 -5.20 9.65
CA LEU A 518 -22.25 -5.08 8.19
C LEU A 518 -23.42 -5.82 7.53
N SER A 519 -23.74 -7.04 7.98
CA SER A 519 -24.86 -7.83 7.46
C SER A 519 -26.22 -7.19 7.73
N SER A 520 -26.40 -6.49 8.86
CA SER A 520 -27.64 -5.82 9.24
C SER A 520 -27.89 -4.52 8.48
N GLY A 521 -26.84 -3.91 7.88
CA GLY A 521 -26.92 -2.70 7.05
C GLY A 521 -27.29 -2.96 5.59
N THR A 522 -27.15 -4.17 5.12
CA THR A 522 -27.52 -4.60 3.77
C THR A 522 -28.95 -5.10 3.74
N THR A 523 -29.95 -4.19 3.83
CA THR A 523 -31.22 -4.49 3.19
C THR A 523 -30.91 -4.50 1.69
N PRO A 524 -31.04 -5.62 0.98
CA PRO A 524 -30.83 -5.62 -0.45
C PRO A 524 -31.81 -4.60 -1.03
N THR A 525 -31.30 -3.51 -1.57
CA THR A 525 -32.10 -2.68 -2.49
C THR A 525 -32.58 -3.66 -3.55
N PRO A 526 -33.92 -3.88 -3.69
CA PRO A 526 -34.38 -4.82 -4.69
C PRO A 526 -33.74 -4.42 -6.01
N THR A 527 -33.00 -5.33 -6.62
CA THR A 527 -32.50 -5.17 -7.97
C THR A 527 -33.68 -4.71 -8.79
N PRO A 528 -33.63 -3.54 -9.45
CA PRO A 528 -34.76 -3.12 -10.26
C PRO A 528 -35.06 -4.24 -11.23
N THR A 529 -36.19 -4.88 -11.06
CA THR A 529 -36.69 -5.86 -12.01
C THR A 529 -36.59 -5.20 -13.38
N PRO A 530 -35.90 -5.79 -14.36
CA PRO A 530 -35.78 -5.16 -15.66
C PRO A 530 -37.20 -4.81 -16.11
N THR A 531 -37.44 -3.52 -16.27
CA THR A 531 -38.71 -3.03 -16.83
C THR A 531 -38.90 -3.79 -18.13
N PRO A 532 -39.98 -4.56 -18.31
CA PRO A 532 -40.17 -5.30 -19.54
C PRO A 532 -40.03 -4.32 -20.69
N THR A 533 -39.13 -4.58 -21.60
CA THR A 533 -38.96 -3.84 -22.83
C THR A 533 -40.33 -3.80 -23.47
N PRO A 534 -40.92 -2.60 -23.77
CA PRO A 534 -42.22 -2.54 -24.36
C PRO A 534 -42.24 -3.38 -25.64
N THR A 535 -43.04 -4.41 -25.64
CA THR A 535 -43.31 -5.23 -26.84
C THR A 535 -43.67 -4.26 -27.95
N PRO A 536 -43.03 -4.25 -29.11
CA PRO A 536 -43.39 -3.33 -30.18
C PRO A 536 -44.87 -3.53 -30.51
N THR A 537 -45.63 -2.48 -30.36
CA THR A 537 -47.07 -2.44 -30.78
C THR A 537 -47.12 -2.86 -32.25
N PRO A 538 -47.93 -3.85 -32.62
CA PRO A 538 -48.04 -4.23 -34.01
C PRO A 538 -48.48 -3.00 -34.80
N THR A 539 -47.62 -2.55 -35.68
CA THR A 539 -47.92 -1.47 -36.64
C THR A 539 -49.05 -2.01 -37.51
N GLY A 540 -50.17 -1.29 -37.51
CA GLY A 540 -51.38 -1.67 -38.26
C GLY A 540 -51.07 -2.04 -39.69
N THR A 541 -51.63 -3.17 -40.11
CA THR A 541 -51.53 -3.70 -41.47
C THR A 541 -51.99 -2.62 -42.43
N PRO A 542 -51.20 -2.17 -43.41
CA PRO A 542 -51.69 -1.24 -44.43
C PRO A 542 -52.76 -1.92 -45.28
N THR A 543 -53.88 -1.23 -45.45
CA THR A 543 -54.98 -1.64 -46.38
C THR A 543 -54.41 -1.84 -47.76
N PRO A 544 -54.69 -3.01 -48.44
CA PRO A 544 -54.16 -3.26 -49.76
C PRO A 544 -54.73 -2.29 -50.78
N THR A 545 -53.89 -1.54 -51.44
CA THR A 545 -54.21 -0.80 -52.67
C THR A 545 -54.36 -1.81 -53.80
N PRO A 546 -55.38 -1.71 -54.68
CA PRO A 546 -55.62 -2.67 -55.74
C PRO A 546 -54.43 -2.65 -56.75
N THR A 547 -53.73 -3.77 -56.84
CA THR A 547 -52.61 -3.95 -57.75
C THR A 547 -53.09 -4.22 -59.15
N ALA A 548 -52.65 -3.44 -60.11
CA ALA A 548 -52.80 -3.71 -61.51
C ALA A 548 -52.14 -5.03 -61.93
N THR A 549 -52.86 -5.81 -62.70
CA THR A 549 -52.45 -7.13 -63.21
C THR A 549 -51.14 -7.03 -64.03
N PRO A 550 -50.11 -7.79 -63.69
CA PRO A 550 -48.86 -7.76 -64.46
C PRO A 550 -48.97 -8.55 -65.74
N ARG A 551 -48.48 -7.96 -66.79
CA ARG A 551 -48.26 -8.58 -68.11
C ARG A 551 -47.21 -9.73 -67.98
N PRO A 552 -47.36 -10.90 -68.62
CA PRO A 552 -46.45 -12.02 -68.46
C PRO A 552 -45.05 -11.68 -69.00
N THR A 553 -44.08 -11.93 -68.17
CA THR A 553 -42.66 -11.80 -68.50
C THR A 553 -42.16 -13.08 -69.13
N PRO A 554 -41.30 -13.05 -70.17
CA PRO A 554 -40.82 -14.28 -70.84
C PRO A 554 -39.90 -15.07 -69.91
N THR A 555 -40.04 -16.40 -69.96
CA THR A 555 -39.30 -17.40 -69.20
C THR A 555 -37.79 -17.29 -69.54
N PRO A 556 -36.89 -17.23 -68.54
CA PRO A 556 -35.46 -17.27 -68.80
C PRO A 556 -35.02 -18.68 -69.17
N THR A 557 -34.17 -18.77 -70.17
CA THR A 557 -33.47 -20.00 -70.66
C THR A 557 -32.55 -20.48 -69.49
N PRO A 558 -32.48 -21.81 -69.23
CA PRO A 558 -31.65 -22.37 -68.21
C PRO A 558 -30.17 -22.16 -68.47
N THR A 559 -29.47 -21.53 -67.53
CA THR A 559 -28.03 -21.44 -67.54
C THR A 559 -27.40 -22.78 -67.21
N PRO A 560 -26.36 -23.23 -67.91
CA PRO A 560 -25.74 -24.54 -67.64
C PRO A 560 -25.05 -24.50 -66.24
N THR A 561 -25.31 -25.58 -65.48
CA THR A 561 -24.69 -25.82 -64.15
C THR A 561 -23.18 -25.97 -64.30
N PRO A 562 -22.38 -25.27 -63.48
CA PRO A 562 -20.94 -25.47 -63.47
C PRO A 562 -20.60 -26.83 -62.92
N MET A 563 -19.74 -27.55 -63.63
CA MET A 563 -19.14 -28.79 -63.22
C MET A 563 -18.37 -28.64 -61.89
N PRO A 564 -18.45 -29.59 -60.96
CA PRO A 564 -17.73 -29.45 -59.70
C PRO A 564 -16.22 -29.50 -59.95
N THR A 565 -15.54 -28.40 -59.50
CA THR A 565 -14.09 -28.28 -59.50
C THR A 565 -13.52 -29.30 -58.52
N ARG A 566 -12.66 -30.18 -59.01
CA ARG A 566 -11.91 -31.14 -58.21
C ARG A 566 -11.17 -30.41 -57.10
N THR A 567 -11.46 -30.79 -55.87
CA THR A 567 -10.70 -30.38 -54.67
C THR A 567 -9.23 -30.77 -54.86
N PRO A 568 -8.28 -29.86 -54.63
CA PRO A 568 -6.88 -30.23 -54.66
C PRO A 568 -6.59 -31.18 -53.50
N ARG A 569 -5.93 -32.28 -53.77
CA ARG A 569 -5.40 -33.24 -52.82
C ARG A 569 -4.48 -32.51 -51.85
N PRO A 570 -4.58 -32.69 -50.53
CA PRO A 570 -3.67 -32.06 -49.59
C PRO A 570 -2.23 -32.44 -49.89
N SER A 571 -1.39 -31.46 -50.09
CA SER A 571 0.05 -31.60 -50.26
C SER A 571 0.63 -32.24 -49.02
N ARG A 572 1.41 -33.28 -49.19
CA ARG A 572 2.14 -33.94 -48.12
C ARG A 572 2.98 -32.91 -47.37
N THR A 573 2.75 -32.85 -46.08
CA THR A 573 3.61 -32.12 -45.10
C THR A 573 5.06 -32.61 -45.32
N PRO A 574 6.03 -31.69 -45.44
CA PRO A 574 7.43 -32.08 -45.49
C PRO A 574 7.80 -32.77 -44.16
N ARG A 575 8.44 -33.93 -44.27
CA ARG A 575 9.04 -34.66 -43.18
C ARG A 575 10.00 -33.69 -42.46
N PRO A 576 9.99 -33.60 -41.10
CA PRO A 576 10.91 -32.75 -40.39
C PRO A 576 12.34 -33.16 -40.70
N THR A 577 13.13 -32.22 -41.16
CA THR A 577 14.55 -32.34 -41.36
C THR A 577 15.21 -32.69 -40.03
N ARG A 578 15.95 -33.77 -39.98
CA ARG A 578 16.72 -34.18 -38.82
C ARG A 578 17.58 -32.98 -38.37
N THR A 579 17.38 -32.54 -37.14
CA THR A 579 18.26 -31.60 -36.45
C THR A 579 19.69 -32.15 -36.50
N PRO A 580 20.69 -31.37 -36.87
CA PRO A 580 22.07 -31.82 -36.81
C PRO A 580 22.41 -32.12 -35.36
N ARG A 581 23.03 -33.28 -35.13
CA ARG A 581 23.61 -33.68 -33.85
C ARG A 581 24.58 -32.57 -33.38
N PRO A 582 24.50 -32.09 -32.17
CA PRO A 582 25.47 -31.12 -31.69
C PRO A 582 26.88 -31.66 -31.72
N THR A 583 27.78 -30.93 -32.33
CA THR A 583 29.19 -31.17 -32.36
C THR A 583 29.70 -31.25 -30.93
N PRO A 584 30.52 -32.24 -30.53
CA PRO A 584 31.03 -32.32 -29.20
C PRO A 584 31.92 -31.10 -28.91
N THR A 585 31.58 -30.37 -27.87
CA THR A 585 32.36 -29.26 -27.31
C THR A 585 33.73 -29.80 -26.92
N PRO A 586 34.84 -29.15 -27.29
CA PRO A 586 36.19 -29.59 -26.87
C PRO A 586 36.27 -29.53 -25.35
N ARG A 587 36.68 -30.65 -24.76
CA ARG A 587 36.99 -30.78 -23.32
C ARG A 587 38.01 -29.72 -22.96
N PRO A 588 37.83 -28.92 -21.86
CA PRO A 588 38.83 -27.97 -21.41
C PRO A 588 40.14 -28.73 -21.08
N THR A 589 41.22 -28.34 -21.71
CA THR A 589 42.56 -28.80 -21.39
C THR A 589 42.88 -28.41 -19.95
N ARG A 590 43.16 -29.39 -19.12
CA ARG A 590 43.63 -29.20 -17.76
C ARG A 590 44.84 -28.26 -17.77
N ARG A 591 44.71 -27.10 -17.16
CA ARG A 591 45.87 -26.27 -16.78
C ARG A 591 46.80 -27.10 -15.87
N PRO A 592 48.09 -27.05 -16.09
CA PRO A 592 49.04 -27.71 -15.18
C PRO A 592 48.95 -27.08 -13.78
N ARG A 593 48.87 -27.93 -12.78
CA ARG A 593 48.87 -27.54 -11.36
C ARG A 593 50.24 -26.93 -11.05
N PRO A 594 50.37 -25.77 -10.42
CA PRO A 594 51.66 -25.24 -9.99
C PRO A 594 52.29 -26.18 -8.97
N ALA A 595 53.57 -26.43 -9.13
CA ALA A 595 54.38 -27.24 -8.22
C ALA A 595 54.41 -26.60 -6.82
N PRO A 596 54.50 -27.41 -5.74
CA PRO A 596 54.51 -26.88 -4.38
C PRO A 596 55.82 -26.12 -4.12
N THR A 597 55.71 -24.81 -3.84
CA THR A 597 56.82 -23.98 -3.38
C THR A 597 57.23 -24.44 -1.98
N LYS A 598 58.48 -24.91 -1.86
CA LYS A 598 59.13 -25.26 -0.58
C LYS A 598 59.11 -24.00 0.32
N LYS A 599 58.48 -24.12 1.48
CA LYS A 599 58.59 -23.14 2.56
C LYS A 599 60.02 -23.09 3.06
N LYS A 600 60.74 -22.01 2.80
CA LYS A 600 62.03 -21.70 3.49
C LYS A 600 61.71 -21.32 4.93
N LYS A 601 62.32 -22.03 5.87
CA LYS A 601 62.41 -21.67 7.29
C LYS A 601 63.06 -20.28 7.43
N PRO A 602 62.57 -19.37 8.26
CA PRO A 602 63.31 -18.17 8.62
C PRO A 602 64.44 -18.51 9.60
N ALA A 603 65.64 -17.94 9.36
CA ALA A 603 66.77 -18.00 10.24
C ALA A 603 66.55 -17.16 11.51
N PRO A 604 67.18 -17.49 12.65
CA PRO A 604 66.90 -16.77 13.90
C PRO A 604 67.73 -15.47 13.95
N THR A 605 67.05 -14.36 14.12
CA THR A 605 67.65 -13.04 14.42
C THR A 605 67.73 -12.85 15.92
N LYS A 606 68.97 -12.49 16.33
CA LYS A 606 69.42 -12.27 17.69
C LYS A 606 68.61 -11.18 18.41
N LYS A 607 68.34 -11.48 19.66
CA LYS A 607 67.83 -10.57 20.70
C LYS A 607 68.68 -9.33 20.85
N ARG A 608 68.12 -8.16 20.88
CA ARG A 608 68.58 -7.03 21.66
C ARG A 608 67.43 -6.38 22.36
N SER A 609 67.47 -6.42 23.67
CA SER A 609 66.54 -5.93 24.66
C SER A 609 66.55 -4.40 24.76
N THR A 610 65.38 -3.78 24.87
CA THR A 610 65.11 -2.80 25.96
C THR A 610 63.59 -2.54 26.05
N PRO A 611 63.01 -2.55 27.24
CA PRO A 611 61.57 -2.40 27.42
C PRO A 611 61.19 -0.95 27.64
N THR A 612 60.36 -0.41 26.78
CA THR A 612 59.71 0.88 27.06
C THR A 612 58.34 0.60 27.70
N LYS A 613 58.20 0.95 28.96
CA LYS A 613 57.01 0.88 29.77
C LYS A 613 55.92 1.75 29.15
N ARG A 614 54.87 1.17 28.62
CA ARG A 614 53.60 1.89 28.38
C ARG A 614 52.84 2.04 29.70
N ARG A 615 52.68 3.27 30.14
CA ARG A 615 51.83 3.69 31.28
C ARG A 615 50.39 3.42 30.90
N LYS A 616 49.66 2.73 31.78
CA LYS A 616 48.17 2.69 31.80
C LYS A 616 47.64 4.07 32.17
N PRO A 617 46.54 4.54 31.58
CA PRO A 617 45.84 5.73 32.07
C PRO A 617 45.21 5.43 33.44
N ALA A 618 45.35 6.37 34.37
CA ALA A 618 44.74 6.33 35.69
C ALA A 618 43.22 6.63 35.60
N PRO A 619 42.41 6.04 36.50
CA PRO A 619 40.99 6.31 36.54
C PRO A 619 40.70 7.77 37.06
N PRO A 620 39.59 8.41 36.63
CA PRO A 620 39.28 9.77 37.07
C PRO A 620 38.91 9.81 38.53
N LYS A 621 39.51 10.79 39.24
CA LYS A 621 39.23 11.09 40.63
C LYS A 621 37.79 11.58 40.83
N LYS A 622 37.06 10.88 41.72
CA LYS A 622 35.76 11.35 42.25
C LYS A 622 35.92 12.70 42.94
N ARG A 623 35.26 13.73 42.45
CA ARG A 623 35.06 15.01 43.15
C ARG A 623 34.08 14.77 44.32
N LYS A 624 34.54 15.04 45.53
CA LYS A 624 33.71 15.12 46.72
C LYS A 624 32.78 16.37 46.59
N ALA A 625 31.48 16.12 46.66
CA ALA A 625 30.49 17.18 46.78
C ALA A 625 30.51 17.72 48.22
N THR A 626 30.63 19.02 48.35
CA THR A 626 30.49 19.77 49.61
C THR A 626 28.99 20.02 49.85
N PRO A 627 28.47 19.85 51.09
CA PRO A 627 27.06 20.07 51.36
C PRO A 627 26.75 21.57 51.42
N PRO A 628 25.56 22.04 51.02
CA PRO A 628 25.16 23.42 51.12
C PRO A 628 24.83 23.82 52.58
N LYS A 629 25.29 25.00 52.99
CA LYS A 629 25.02 25.63 54.26
C LYS A 629 23.52 25.94 54.43
N ARG A 630 22.96 25.54 55.57
CA ARG A 630 21.62 25.92 56.03
C ARG A 630 21.50 27.43 56.17
N GLY A 631 20.62 28.05 55.40
CA GLY A 631 20.12 29.39 55.63
C GLY A 631 18.93 29.39 56.58
N ARG A 632 19.00 30.24 57.54
CA ARG A 632 18.11 30.47 58.69
C ARG A 632 16.74 31.00 58.21
N ALA A 633 15.65 30.31 58.51
CA ALA A 633 14.30 30.79 58.25
C ALA A 633 13.84 31.80 59.27
N THR A 634 13.26 32.89 58.82
CA THR A 634 12.47 33.84 59.64
C THR A 634 10.99 33.58 59.37
N PRO A 635 10.13 33.57 60.39
CA PRO A 635 8.72 33.17 60.23
C PRO A 635 7.88 34.39 59.85
N THR A 636 7.08 34.25 58.80
CA THR A 636 6.02 35.18 58.42
C THR A 636 4.65 34.57 58.77
N ARG A 637 3.97 35.35 59.55
CA ARG A 637 2.69 35.25 60.25
C ARG A 637 1.54 34.82 59.37
N ALA A 638 0.84 33.74 59.75
CA ALA A 638 -0.40 33.26 59.15
C ALA A 638 -1.56 34.23 59.44
N ARG A 639 -2.30 34.61 58.44
CA ARG A 639 -3.60 35.27 58.55
C ARG A 639 -4.70 34.25 58.26
N LYS A 640 -5.42 33.87 59.28
CA LYS A 640 -6.65 33.07 59.21
C LYS A 640 -7.76 33.94 58.60
N THR A 641 -8.41 33.45 57.58
CA THR A 641 -9.74 33.92 57.18
C THR A 641 -10.72 32.76 57.24
N ALA A 642 -11.78 32.95 57.98
CA ALA A 642 -12.81 31.98 58.33
C ALA A 642 -13.77 31.79 57.18
N VAL A 643 -14.10 30.53 56.89
CA VAL A 643 -15.19 30.13 56.01
C VAL A 643 -16.47 30.03 56.81
N LYS A 644 -17.47 30.84 56.49
CA LYS A 644 -18.85 30.74 56.97
C LYS A 644 -19.58 29.63 56.21
N ARG A 645 -19.98 28.61 56.93
CA ARG A 645 -21.04 27.65 56.49
C ARG A 645 -22.37 28.35 56.54
N THR A 646 -23.15 28.29 55.46
CA THR A 646 -24.59 28.53 55.50
C THR A 646 -25.33 27.25 55.02
N ARG A 647 -26.31 26.89 55.89
CA ARG A 647 -27.17 25.71 55.79
C ARG A 647 -28.19 25.86 54.67
N ARG A 648 -28.59 24.69 54.13
CA ARG A 648 -29.83 24.47 53.38
C ARG A 648 -31.07 24.90 54.18
N PRO A 649 -32.18 25.17 53.45
CA PRO A 649 -33.40 24.43 53.77
C PRO A 649 -34.04 23.78 52.56
N ALA A 650 -34.68 22.64 52.89
CA ALA A 650 -35.55 21.86 52.02
C ALA A 650 -36.99 22.36 52.10
N THR A 651 -37.76 22.32 51.00
CA THR A 651 -39.23 22.14 50.97
C THR A 651 -39.64 21.81 49.55
N LYS A 652 -40.25 20.74 49.33
CA LYS A 652 -41.65 20.21 49.35
C LYS A 652 -42.30 20.24 47.98
N ARG A 653 -42.59 19.02 47.54
CA ARG A 653 -43.72 18.51 46.74
C ARG A 653 -44.76 19.49 46.21
N GLY A 654 -45.11 19.31 44.94
CA GLY A 654 -46.36 19.74 44.31
C GLY A 654 -46.64 18.87 43.08
N ARG A 655 -47.68 18.03 43.21
CA ARG A 655 -48.29 17.13 42.23
C ARG A 655 -49.29 17.91 41.35
N ARG A 656 -49.60 17.35 40.18
CA ARG A 656 -50.76 17.57 39.27
C ARG A 656 -50.47 18.59 38.13
N ARG A 657 -50.72 18.29 36.85
CA ARG A 657 -51.62 17.35 36.12
C ARG A 657 -50.91 16.88 34.87
#